data_32f1d2061bd28edbe3692cbaa27a1bc8
#
_entry.id   32f1d2061bd28edbe3692cbaa27a1bc8
#
_cell.length_a   1.000
_cell.length_b   1.000
_cell.length_c   1.000
_cell.angle_alpha   90.00
_cell.angle_beta   90.00
_cell.angle_gamma   90.00
#
_symmetry.space_group_name_H-M   'P 1'
#
loop_
_entity.id
_entity.type
_entity.pdbx_description
1 polymer ?
#
loop_
_entity_poly.entity_id
_entity_poly.type
_entity_poly.pdbx_seq_one_letter_code
_entity_poly.pdbx_strand_id
1 'polypeptide(L)'
;MKKYFHLLVALLPLNLVATATPLAPEPVYPEIARRVVRQLNYNHLSGERFGDRLSSVAFTNLLDALDFDHTLLTQQDLARLAPMKEQIDDMLARGDLSFGYELMALVQSRLEARCAYVNTLLKDPATLDFSSDEEYQWKRRKAERPADEQEQRRLWRAALRNEYLATMLAKELDAEEAAAKRITGQAEEPPSYDTEDLSLPVEEIILKRYRTLHEAYAEMDSETVLQRYLSAVANAYDPHTDYMSPMNFEEFNMEMSLTLCGIGATLRYDDGMVRITELLPGAPAERDTRDIRLQEGDRIIGVGQGDGPIEDIQHKPLNRTVRKIRGPKGSKVVLRVIPVSDKTGTRTKLVDLIRDEIKLEEQAVTGRVESLPGDRRLGYVRIPAFYAGAVSGVADEESRSMTRDLLEYIQKFNAEHVDGLVIDLRNNGGGSLMEALMMTGLFVQGPAVQVRDARSVQVLPTQGMVAFNKPLIVLINRNSASASEIVASALQDYGRAIIVGDSKSHGKGTVQTVQGLGDTKVYGADRITTACFYRINGGTTQLRGVIPDIILPSIYDALELGEDQLPGALPYTEVRPASYAKTSDLAPYLPRLIAASNKRLANDSQYAAAAQLVEHVRQANAEQTVPLNLEKRRARMRADRELQKLQDEQLSAPSKRKKQGPTRESDPILREAFEILSDFIDLRGGPDEPVNTNGDLSSRLYRIFGNR
;
A
#
# COMPACT_ATOMS: atom_id res chain seq x y z
N MET A 1 25.70 80.07 2.19
CA MET A 1 24.85 79.38 3.13
C MET A 1 23.79 78.62 2.34
N LYS A 2 24.04 77.29 2.09
CA LYS A 2 23.08 76.41 1.41
C LYS A 2 22.62 75.38 2.40
N LYS A 3 21.30 75.39 2.75
CA LYS A 3 20.65 74.44 3.64
C LYS A 3 20.34 73.17 2.80
N TYR A 4 20.86 72.02 3.21
CA TYR A 4 20.48 70.69 2.74
C TYR A 4 19.31 70.20 3.55
N PHE A 5 18.19 69.95 2.89
CA PHE A 5 16.96 69.29 3.44
C PHE A 5 17.12 67.79 3.16
N HIS A 6 17.35 67.02 4.19
CA HIS A 6 17.31 65.55 4.06
C HIS A 6 15.89 65.06 4.24
N LEU A 7 15.33 64.57 3.13
CA LEU A 7 14.05 63.84 3.11
C LEU A 7 14.29 62.40 3.56
N LEU A 8 13.81 62.11 4.79
CA LEU A 8 13.81 60.75 5.33
C LEU A 8 12.62 60.02 4.75
N VAL A 9 12.81 59.17 3.74
CA VAL A 9 11.81 58.23 3.22
C VAL A 9 11.77 57.03 4.16
N ALA A 10 10.75 56.94 5.01
CA ALA A 10 10.46 55.78 5.80
C ALA A 10 9.93 54.68 4.89
N LEU A 11 10.76 53.71 4.57
CA LEU A 11 10.36 52.44 3.98
C LEU A 11 9.60 51.61 5.01
N LEU A 12 8.28 51.66 4.95
CA LEU A 12 7.41 50.71 5.60
C LEU A 12 7.61 49.33 4.89
N PRO A 13 7.92 48.28 5.64
CA PRO A 13 7.90 46.94 5.02
C PRO A 13 6.44 46.58 4.72
N LEU A 14 6.07 46.55 3.43
CA LEU A 14 4.86 45.88 2.98
C LEU A 14 5.06 44.37 3.22
N ASN A 15 4.65 43.89 4.39
CA ASN A 15 4.36 42.48 4.57
C ASN A 15 3.13 42.14 3.71
N LEU A 16 3.35 41.81 2.45
CA LEU A 16 2.37 41.05 1.68
C LEU A 16 2.31 39.65 2.29
N VAL A 17 1.47 39.49 3.31
CA VAL A 17 0.91 38.18 3.65
C VAL A 17 0.06 37.81 2.44
N ALA A 18 0.58 36.97 1.57
CA ALA A 18 -0.22 36.32 0.55
C ALA A 18 -1.29 35.52 1.29
N THR A 19 -2.48 36.07 1.43
CA THR A 19 -3.64 35.32 1.90
C THR A 19 -3.92 34.27 0.86
N ALA A 20 -3.60 32.99 1.18
CA ALA A 20 -3.97 31.87 0.33
C ALA A 20 -5.48 31.99 0.04
N THR A 21 -5.84 31.92 -1.23
CA THR A 21 -7.26 31.93 -1.64
C THR A 21 -7.93 30.76 -0.92
N PRO A 22 -9.05 30.97 -0.20
CA PRO A 22 -9.73 29.88 0.49
C PRO A 22 -10.06 28.75 -0.50
N LEU A 23 -9.81 27.51 -0.11
CA LEU A 23 -10.20 26.37 -0.91
C LEU A 23 -11.71 26.37 -1.11
N ALA A 24 -12.14 26.31 -2.37
CA ALA A 24 -13.54 26.30 -2.76
C ALA A 24 -13.79 25.23 -3.80
N PRO A 25 -15.00 24.62 -3.85
CA PRO A 25 -15.33 23.63 -4.86
C PRO A 25 -15.33 24.25 -6.28
N GLU A 26 -14.82 23.52 -7.24
CA GLU A 26 -14.90 23.90 -8.65
C GLU A 26 -16.34 23.74 -9.17
N PRO A 27 -16.73 24.49 -10.24
CA PRO A 27 -18.10 24.48 -10.75
C PRO A 27 -18.65 23.11 -11.17
N VAL A 28 -17.79 22.14 -11.49
CA VAL A 28 -18.16 20.78 -11.88
C VAL A 28 -18.42 19.85 -10.68
N TYR A 29 -17.87 20.15 -9.51
CA TYR A 29 -17.92 19.25 -8.34
C TYR A 29 -19.32 19.00 -7.77
N PRO A 30 -20.26 19.97 -7.75
CA PRO A 30 -21.65 19.69 -7.39
C PRO A 30 -22.29 18.59 -8.24
N GLU A 31 -21.95 18.51 -9.52
CA GLU A 31 -22.49 17.46 -10.42
C GLU A 31 -21.80 16.11 -10.12
N ILE A 32 -20.50 16.10 -9.83
CA ILE A 32 -19.79 14.89 -9.39
C ILE A 32 -20.46 14.31 -8.14
N ALA A 33 -20.67 15.12 -7.11
CA ALA A 33 -21.32 14.68 -5.86
C ALA A 33 -22.70 14.05 -6.10
N ARG A 34 -23.55 14.69 -6.91
CA ARG A 34 -24.87 14.12 -7.27
C ARG A 34 -24.77 12.79 -8.01
N ARG A 35 -23.78 12.61 -8.89
CA ARG A 35 -23.56 11.37 -9.63
C ARG A 35 -23.08 10.26 -8.72
N VAL A 36 -22.12 10.53 -7.83
CA VAL A 36 -21.62 9.58 -6.82
C VAL A 36 -22.78 9.08 -5.96
N VAL A 37 -23.54 9.97 -5.33
CA VAL A 37 -24.70 9.58 -4.49
C VAL A 37 -25.72 8.78 -5.28
N ARG A 38 -25.99 9.14 -6.53
CA ARG A 38 -26.90 8.39 -7.40
C ARG A 38 -26.39 6.98 -7.66
N GLN A 39 -25.12 6.80 -8.02
CA GLN A 39 -24.53 5.49 -8.29
C GLN A 39 -24.52 4.61 -7.03
N LEU A 40 -24.14 5.15 -5.87
CA LEU A 40 -24.18 4.45 -4.60
C LEU A 40 -25.59 3.94 -4.29
N ASN A 41 -26.61 4.78 -4.43
CA ASN A 41 -28.00 4.45 -4.17
C ASN A 41 -28.56 3.33 -5.06
N TYR A 42 -28.05 3.18 -6.29
CA TYR A 42 -28.59 2.21 -7.25
C TYR A 42 -27.76 0.94 -7.36
N ASN A 43 -26.46 1.00 -7.12
CA ASN A 43 -25.55 -0.08 -7.48
C ASN A 43 -24.92 -0.77 -6.27
N HIS A 44 -24.98 -0.18 -5.06
CA HIS A 44 -24.38 -0.81 -3.90
C HIS A 44 -25.15 -2.07 -3.47
N LEU A 45 -24.42 -3.13 -3.12
CA LEU A 45 -24.97 -4.45 -2.75
C LEU A 45 -25.98 -4.39 -1.61
N SER A 46 -25.83 -3.47 -0.64
CA SER A 46 -26.76 -3.35 0.48
C SER A 46 -28.17 -2.91 0.07
N GLY A 47 -28.32 -2.25 -1.08
CA GLY A 47 -29.56 -1.62 -1.50
C GLY A 47 -30.03 -0.46 -0.61
N GLU A 48 -29.22 -0.08 0.38
CA GLU A 48 -29.50 1.04 1.26
C GLU A 48 -29.29 2.37 0.51
N ARG A 49 -30.20 3.31 0.72
CA ARG A 49 -30.07 4.66 0.17
C ARG A 49 -29.25 5.53 1.13
N PHE A 50 -28.46 6.44 0.57
CA PHE A 50 -27.74 7.45 1.32
C PHE A 50 -28.75 8.40 1.99
N GLY A 51 -28.88 8.33 3.31
CA GLY A 51 -29.77 9.08 4.18
C GLY A 51 -29.11 9.30 5.53
N ASP A 52 -29.85 9.80 6.54
CA ASP A 52 -29.36 10.26 7.87
C ASP A 52 -28.37 9.26 8.51
N ARG A 53 -28.67 7.96 8.47
CA ARG A 53 -27.81 6.94 9.06
C ARG A 53 -26.42 6.91 8.40
N LEU A 54 -26.38 6.85 7.08
CA LEU A 54 -25.11 6.84 6.33
C LEU A 54 -24.42 8.21 6.36
N SER A 55 -25.18 9.32 6.41
CA SER A 55 -24.66 10.66 6.65
C SER A 55 -23.90 10.71 7.98
N SER A 56 -24.46 10.15 9.05
CA SER A 56 -23.81 10.06 10.34
C SER A 56 -22.50 9.27 10.32
N VAL A 57 -22.44 8.17 9.54
CA VAL A 57 -21.22 7.39 9.35
C VAL A 57 -20.21 8.17 8.51
N ALA A 58 -20.65 8.79 7.40
CA ALA A 58 -19.79 9.61 6.53
C ALA A 58 -19.17 10.80 7.30
N PHE A 59 -19.95 11.42 8.18
CA PHE A 59 -19.46 12.47 9.06
C PHE A 59 -18.30 11.98 9.93
N THR A 60 -18.46 10.82 10.58
CA THR A 60 -17.42 10.22 11.42
C THR A 60 -16.19 9.85 10.59
N ASN A 61 -16.39 9.19 9.44
CA ASN A 61 -15.31 8.81 8.53
C ASN A 61 -14.49 10.02 8.08
N LEU A 62 -15.16 11.14 7.77
CA LEU A 62 -14.46 12.35 7.33
C LEU A 62 -13.65 12.99 8.47
N LEU A 63 -14.21 13.04 9.67
CA LEU A 63 -13.49 13.53 10.85
C LEU A 63 -12.26 12.68 11.13
N ASP A 64 -12.38 11.36 11.09
CA ASP A 64 -11.26 10.44 11.34
C ASP A 64 -10.22 10.45 10.22
N ALA A 65 -10.62 10.69 8.96
CA ALA A 65 -9.70 10.85 7.84
C ALA A 65 -8.87 12.13 7.92
N LEU A 66 -9.39 13.18 8.55
CA LEU A 66 -8.72 14.48 8.67
C LEU A 66 -7.99 14.65 10.02
N ASP A 67 -8.41 13.95 11.06
CA ASP A 67 -7.84 13.99 12.41
C ASP A 67 -7.79 12.58 13.01
N PHE A 68 -6.97 11.71 12.39
CA PHE A 68 -6.86 10.29 12.71
C PHE A 68 -6.49 10.01 14.18
N ASP A 69 -5.58 10.83 14.76
CA ASP A 69 -5.10 10.67 16.13
C ASP A 69 -5.92 11.47 17.16
N HIS A 70 -7.02 12.07 16.75
CA HIS A 70 -7.89 12.87 17.62
C HIS A 70 -7.14 13.97 18.39
N THR A 71 -6.28 14.71 17.69
CA THR A 71 -5.42 15.73 18.30
C THR A 71 -5.68 17.14 17.79
N LEU A 72 -6.33 17.28 16.63
CA LEU A 72 -6.56 18.57 15.98
C LEU A 72 -7.93 19.17 16.29
N LEU A 73 -8.98 18.36 16.35
CA LEU A 73 -10.34 18.82 16.65
C LEU A 73 -10.70 18.59 18.13
N THR A 74 -11.37 19.56 18.73
CA THR A 74 -11.87 19.48 20.11
C THR A 74 -13.32 18.98 20.16
N GLN A 75 -13.80 18.54 21.35
CA GLN A 75 -15.21 18.23 21.55
C GLN A 75 -16.10 19.44 21.31
N GLN A 76 -15.62 20.67 21.60
CA GLN A 76 -16.33 21.92 21.28
C GLN A 76 -16.45 22.12 19.75
N ASP A 77 -15.41 21.79 18.98
CA ASP A 77 -15.49 21.81 17.50
C ASP A 77 -16.55 20.84 17.01
N LEU A 78 -16.56 19.60 17.54
CA LEU A 78 -17.54 18.58 17.18
C LEU A 78 -18.97 19.01 17.55
N ALA A 79 -19.18 19.64 18.69
CA ALA A 79 -20.49 20.15 19.09
C ALA A 79 -21.01 21.20 18.09
N ARG A 80 -20.13 22.06 17.56
CA ARG A 80 -20.51 23.04 16.51
C ARG A 80 -20.84 22.39 15.18
N LEU A 81 -20.16 21.28 14.83
CA LEU A 81 -20.36 20.54 13.58
C LEU A 81 -21.53 19.54 13.67
N ALA A 82 -21.97 19.18 14.87
CA ALA A 82 -23.01 18.16 15.10
C ALA A 82 -24.32 18.37 14.30
N PRO A 83 -24.81 19.59 14.05
CA PRO A 83 -26.00 19.81 13.22
C PRO A 83 -25.85 19.29 11.79
N MET A 84 -24.63 19.17 11.25
CA MET A 84 -24.39 18.67 9.88
C MET A 84 -24.37 17.15 9.80
N LYS A 85 -24.32 16.45 10.94
CA LYS A 85 -24.12 15.00 11.01
C LYS A 85 -25.14 14.19 10.22
N GLU A 86 -26.40 14.61 10.21
CA GLU A 86 -27.51 13.94 9.55
C GLU A 86 -28.00 14.70 8.29
N GLN A 87 -27.21 15.69 7.80
CA GLN A 87 -27.61 16.53 6.66
C GLN A 87 -26.74 16.34 5.41
N ILE A 88 -25.68 15.50 5.49
CA ILE A 88 -24.74 15.33 4.39
C ILE A 88 -25.44 14.80 3.14
N ASP A 89 -26.40 13.89 3.27
CA ASP A 89 -27.19 13.34 2.17
C ASP A 89 -28.00 14.43 1.45
N ASP A 90 -28.69 15.28 2.20
CA ASP A 90 -29.47 16.40 1.71
C ASP A 90 -28.56 17.45 1.03
N MET A 91 -27.39 17.75 1.61
CA MET A 91 -26.42 18.68 1.05
C MET A 91 -25.90 18.15 -0.30
N LEU A 92 -25.45 16.91 -0.35
CA LEU A 92 -24.90 16.33 -1.58
C LEU A 92 -25.97 16.11 -2.66
N ALA A 93 -27.22 15.81 -2.29
CA ALA A 93 -28.34 15.74 -3.23
C ALA A 93 -28.57 17.08 -3.95
N ARG A 94 -28.35 18.19 -3.26
CA ARG A 94 -28.40 19.55 -3.84
C ARG A 94 -27.08 19.95 -4.53
N GLY A 95 -26.01 19.17 -4.35
CA GLY A 95 -24.66 19.50 -4.82
C GLY A 95 -23.94 20.50 -3.92
N ASP A 96 -24.35 20.64 -2.66
CA ASP A 96 -23.71 21.48 -1.67
C ASP A 96 -22.54 20.72 -1.02
N LEU A 97 -21.34 21.23 -1.23
CA LEU A 97 -20.07 20.67 -0.74
C LEU A 97 -19.47 21.50 0.41
N SER A 98 -20.16 22.53 0.86
CA SER A 98 -19.62 23.51 1.83
C SER A 98 -19.05 22.84 3.08
N PHE A 99 -19.75 21.85 3.64
CA PHE A 99 -19.31 21.15 4.86
C PHE A 99 -17.89 20.57 4.75
N GLY A 100 -17.57 19.87 3.65
CA GLY A 100 -16.25 19.27 3.46
C GLY A 100 -15.13 20.31 3.40
N TYR A 101 -15.38 21.44 2.75
CA TYR A 101 -14.41 22.53 2.63
C TYR A 101 -14.28 23.35 3.92
N GLU A 102 -15.37 23.60 4.63
CA GLU A 102 -15.35 24.27 5.94
C GLU A 102 -14.63 23.45 7.00
N LEU A 103 -14.85 22.13 7.02
CA LEU A 103 -14.13 21.23 7.91
C LEU A 103 -12.64 21.18 7.58
N MET A 104 -12.27 21.15 6.31
CA MET A 104 -10.86 21.21 5.90
C MET A 104 -10.21 22.52 6.35
N ALA A 105 -10.86 23.66 6.15
CA ALA A 105 -10.36 24.96 6.61
C ALA A 105 -10.16 25.00 8.15
N LEU A 106 -11.08 24.40 8.90
CA LEU A 106 -10.95 24.28 10.36
C LEU A 106 -9.73 23.43 10.73
N VAL A 107 -9.54 22.27 10.08
CA VAL A 107 -8.38 21.37 10.33
C VAL A 107 -7.07 22.06 9.98
N GLN A 108 -6.99 22.77 8.85
CA GLN A 108 -5.81 23.56 8.47
C GLN A 108 -5.48 24.63 9.54
N SER A 109 -6.49 25.37 10.02
CA SER A 109 -6.31 26.37 11.08
C SER A 109 -5.81 25.74 12.40
N ARG A 110 -6.34 24.58 12.78
CA ARG A 110 -5.90 23.87 13.99
C ARG A 110 -4.46 23.35 13.84
N LEU A 111 -4.08 22.85 12.65
CA LEU A 111 -2.72 22.43 12.37
C LEU A 111 -1.73 23.59 12.40
N GLU A 112 -2.10 24.75 11.83
CA GLU A 112 -1.28 25.96 11.88
C GLU A 112 -1.05 26.40 13.35
N ALA A 113 -2.10 26.40 14.16
CA ALA A 113 -2.01 26.71 15.59
C ALA A 113 -1.09 25.73 16.34
N ARG A 114 -1.15 24.42 16.01
CA ARG A 114 -0.25 23.40 16.56
C ARG A 114 1.19 23.67 16.15
N CYS A 115 1.47 23.93 14.88
CA CYS A 115 2.81 24.23 14.39
C CYS A 115 3.40 25.47 15.08
N ALA A 116 2.63 26.53 15.22
CA ALA A 116 3.03 27.76 15.93
C ALA A 116 3.33 27.47 17.41
N TYR A 117 2.50 26.68 18.07
CA TYR A 117 2.69 26.29 19.47
C TYR A 117 3.96 25.45 19.67
N VAL A 118 4.17 24.44 18.82
CA VAL A 118 5.39 23.60 18.83
C VAL A 118 6.64 24.43 18.59
N ASN A 119 6.63 25.33 17.62
CA ASN A 119 7.74 26.25 17.35
C ASN A 119 8.05 27.14 18.56
N THR A 120 7.04 27.55 19.33
CA THR A 120 7.24 28.33 20.55
C THR A 120 7.92 27.51 21.65
N LEU A 121 7.50 26.26 21.86
CA LEU A 121 8.10 25.37 22.86
C LEU A 121 9.54 24.97 22.52
N LEU A 122 9.86 24.75 21.24
CA LEU A 122 11.18 24.36 20.80
C LEU A 122 12.22 25.50 20.83
N LYS A 123 11.81 26.76 21.05
CA LYS A 123 12.76 27.87 21.34
C LYS A 123 13.43 27.73 22.68
N ASP A 124 12.79 27.07 23.65
CA ASP A 124 13.34 26.77 24.97
C ASP A 124 12.97 25.34 25.37
N PRO A 125 13.69 24.34 24.84
CA PRO A 125 13.42 22.92 25.11
C PRO A 125 13.57 22.54 26.58
N ALA A 126 14.29 23.34 27.40
CA ALA A 126 14.42 23.10 28.83
C ALA A 126 13.03 23.17 29.56
N THR A 127 12.03 23.80 28.93
CA THR A 127 10.65 23.82 29.43
C THR A 127 9.93 22.49 29.24
N LEU A 128 10.45 21.59 28.42
CA LEU A 128 9.90 20.25 28.23
C LEU A 128 10.41 19.35 29.37
N ASP A 129 9.70 19.33 30.48
CA ASP A 129 10.07 18.53 31.67
C ASP A 129 10.04 17.02 31.37
N PHE A 130 11.18 16.34 31.51
CA PHE A 130 11.33 14.90 31.31
C PHE A 130 11.62 14.14 32.62
N SER A 131 11.45 14.78 33.76
CA SER A 131 11.66 14.19 35.09
C SER A 131 10.39 13.59 35.68
N SER A 132 9.21 14.02 35.21
CA SER A 132 7.92 13.57 35.71
C SER A 132 7.58 12.13 35.28
N ASP A 133 6.81 11.42 36.11
CA ASP A 133 6.32 10.05 35.81
C ASP A 133 5.05 10.04 34.94
N GLU A 134 4.86 11.08 34.14
CA GLU A 134 3.72 11.21 33.22
C GLU A 134 3.86 10.21 32.05
N GLU A 135 2.75 9.64 31.62
CA GLU A 135 2.65 8.81 30.44
C GLU A 135 1.90 9.52 29.32
N TYR A 136 2.27 9.21 28.07
CA TYR A 136 1.59 9.69 26.88
C TYR A 136 0.89 8.54 26.16
N GLN A 137 -0.44 8.67 25.94
CA GLN A 137 -1.21 7.75 25.10
C GLN A 137 -0.89 8.04 23.62
N TRP A 138 -0.06 7.21 23.02
CA TRP A 138 0.36 7.39 21.62
C TRP A 138 -0.58 6.74 20.60
N LYS A 139 -1.29 5.66 20.97
CA LYS A 139 -2.36 5.06 20.15
C LYS A 139 -3.67 5.78 20.44
N ARG A 140 -3.98 6.81 19.66
CA ARG A 140 -5.10 7.71 19.94
C ARG A 140 -6.32 7.56 19.04
N ARG A 141 -6.28 6.68 18.01
CA ARG A 141 -7.42 6.50 17.08
C ARG A 141 -8.77 6.25 17.77
N LYS A 142 -8.75 5.60 18.93
CA LYS A 142 -9.95 5.32 19.74
C LYS A 142 -10.03 6.16 21.02
N ALA A 143 -9.11 7.11 21.22
CA ALA A 143 -9.11 7.99 22.37
C ALA A 143 -10.14 9.12 22.21
N GLU A 144 -10.62 9.64 23.32
CA GLU A 144 -11.46 10.83 23.31
C GLU A 144 -10.68 12.03 22.77
N ARG A 145 -11.38 12.91 22.07
CA ARG A 145 -10.85 14.20 21.64
C ARG A 145 -10.73 15.14 22.82
N PRO A 146 -9.76 16.07 22.84
CA PRO A 146 -9.65 17.04 23.92
C PRO A 146 -10.94 17.87 24.04
N ALA A 147 -11.36 18.14 25.28
CA ALA A 147 -12.60 18.86 25.54
C ALA A 147 -12.59 20.27 24.95
N ASP A 148 -11.46 20.98 25.10
CA ASP A 148 -11.27 22.35 24.68
C ASP A 148 -9.81 22.63 24.23
N GLU A 149 -9.53 23.89 23.88
CA GLU A 149 -8.19 24.32 23.45
C GLU A 149 -7.14 24.19 24.56
N GLN A 150 -7.51 24.28 25.83
CA GLN A 150 -6.56 24.16 26.93
C GLN A 150 -6.09 22.70 27.05
N GLU A 151 -7.01 21.76 27.03
CA GLU A 151 -6.68 20.34 27.03
C GLU A 151 -5.95 19.94 25.75
N GLN A 152 -6.35 20.49 24.61
CA GLN A 152 -5.67 20.29 23.33
C GLN A 152 -4.20 20.72 23.38
N ARG A 153 -3.88 21.88 23.95
CA ARG A 153 -2.50 22.34 24.11
C ARG A 153 -1.70 21.45 25.07
N ARG A 154 -2.33 20.93 26.13
CA ARG A 154 -1.68 19.94 27.03
C ARG A 154 -1.33 18.67 26.24
N LEU A 155 -2.28 18.19 25.43
CA LEU A 155 -2.07 17.03 24.58
C LEU A 155 -0.94 17.25 23.55
N TRP A 156 -0.91 18.40 22.88
CA TRP A 156 0.18 18.75 21.94
C TRP A 156 1.55 18.83 22.62
N ARG A 157 1.58 19.36 23.85
CA ARG A 157 2.81 19.38 24.64
C ARG A 157 3.28 17.98 25.00
N ALA A 158 2.39 17.09 25.42
CA ALA A 158 2.72 15.69 25.73
C ALA A 158 3.20 14.93 24.47
N ALA A 159 2.53 15.14 23.34
CA ALA A 159 2.94 14.60 22.04
C ALA A 159 4.35 15.08 21.64
N LEU A 160 4.63 16.39 21.77
CA LEU A 160 5.93 16.96 21.50
C LEU A 160 7.03 16.39 22.43
N ARG A 161 6.72 16.22 23.72
CA ARG A 161 7.67 15.59 24.67
C ARG A 161 8.00 14.16 24.26
N ASN A 162 6.99 13.37 23.87
CA ASN A 162 7.21 12.02 23.34
C ASN A 162 8.09 12.04 22.10
N GLU A 163 7.84 12.91 21.14
CA GLU A 163 8.61 13.03 19.89
C GLU A 163 10.04 13.48 20.16
N TYR A 164 10.23 14.45 21.04
CA TYR A 164 11.55 14.97 21.44
C TYR A 164 12.39 13.86 22.10
N LEU A 165 11.82 13.16 23.10
CA LEU A 165 12.50 12.04 23.75
C LEU A 165 12.87 10.93 22.77
N ALA A 166 11.95 10.54 21.89
CA ALA A 166 12.20 9.48 20.91
C ALA A 166 13.35 9.89 19.96
N THR A 167 13.35 11.12 19.45
CA THR A 167 14.39 11.61 18.54
C THR A 167 15.75 11.77 19.26
N MET A 168 15.76 12.34 20.44
CA MET A 168 16.97 12.54 21.25
C MET A 168 17.64 11.19 21.60
N LEU A 169 16.86 10.25 22.10
CA LEU A 169 17.37 8.93 22.48
C LEU A 169 17.77 8.09 21.26
N ALA A 170 17.09 8.22 20.13
CA ALA A 170 17.54 7.58 18.89
C ALA A 170 18.93 8.05 18.49
N LYS A 171 19.18 9.38 18.51
CA LYS A 171 20.51 9.96 18.24
C LYS A 171 21.58 9.47 19.23
N GLU A 172 21.25 9.41 20.54
CA GLU A 172 22.16 8.94 21.58
C GLU A 172 22.56 7.48 21.29
N LEU A 173 21.58 6.59 21.03
CA LEU A 173 21.82 5.18 20.78
C LEU A 173 22.56 4.93 19.46
N ASP A 174 22.29 5.72 18.40
CA ASP A 174 23.01 5.61 17.13
C ASP A 174 24.49 6.04 17.27
N ALA A 175 24.74 7.09 18.06
CA ALA A 175 26.10 7.52 18.36
C ALA A 175 26.88 6.47 19.19
N GLU A 176 26.23 5.84 20.19
CA GLU A 176 26.81 4.74 20.96
C GLU A 176 27.18 3.56 20.05
N GLU A 177 26.29 3.21 19.11
CA GLU A 177 26.51 2.12 18.16
C GLU A 177 27.63 2.42 17.16
N ALA A 178 27.66 3.62 16.59
CA ALA A 178 28.73 4.05 15.70
C ALA A 178 30.09 4.02 16.41
N ALA A 179 30.14 4.45 17.68
CA ALA A 179 31.35 4.38 18.47
C ALA A 179 31.81 2.93 18.71
N ALA A 180 30.88 2.02 19.00
CA ALA A 180 31.17 0.59 19.17
C ALA A 180 31.70 -0.06 17.88
N LYS A 181 31.10 0.24 16.71
CA LYS A 181 31.57 -0.24 15.39
C LYS A 181 32.97 0.25 15.05
N ARG A 182 33.32 1.51 15.37
CA ARG A 182 34.67 2.04 15.20
C ARG A 182 35.72 1.30 16.05
N ILE A 183 35.37 0.94 17.27
CA ILE A 183 36.28 0.20 18.17
C ILE A 183 36.50 -1.23 17.63
N THR A 184 35.48 -1.88 17.05
CA THR A 184 35.57 -3.24 16.50
C THR A 184 36.15 -3.29 15.08
N GLY A 185 36.42 -2.15 14.43
CA GLY A 185 36.93 -2.08 13.06
C GLY A 185 35.95 -2.52 11.97
N GLN A 186 34.66 -2.56 12.28
CA GLN A 186 33.61 -2.85 11.29
C GLN A 186 33.41 -1.61 10.41
N ALA A 187 33.21 -1.86 9.08
CA ALA A 187 32.95 -0.78 8.14
C ALA A 187 31.59 -0.11 8.43
N GLU A 188 31.56 1.21 8.44
CA GLU A 188 30.31 1.97 8.44
C GLU A 188 29.59 1.68 7.10
N GLU A 189 28.39 1.09 7.14
CA GLU A 189 27.52 1.10 5.98
C GLU A 189 27.09 2.55 5.70
N PRO A 190 27.12 3.00 4.43
CA PRO A 190 26.63 4.33 4.11
C PRO A 190 25.15 4.39 4.54
N PRO A 191 24.71 5.52 5.14
CA PRO A 191 23.34 5.68 5.57
C PRO A 191 22.40 5.39 4.39
N SER A 192 21.36 4.60 4.63
CA SER A 192 20.33 4.40 3.62
C SER A 192 19.70 5.76 3.29
N TYR A 193 19.37 6.00 2.02
CA TYR A 193 18.86 7.30 1.55
C TYR A 193 17.54 7.74 2.22
N ASP A 194 16.94 6.90 3.06
CA ASP A 194 15.69 7.15 3.79
C ASP A 194 15.88 7.54 5.26
N THR A 195 17.13 7.62 5.74
CA THR A 195 17.37 8.04 7.12
C THR A 195 17.30 9.56 7.23
N GLU A 196 16.48 10.03 8.15
CA GLU A 196 16.46 11.41 8.59
C GLU A 196 17.87 11.85 9.00
N ASP A 197 18.28 13.08 8.62
CA ASP A 197 19.62 13.58 8.97
C ASP A 197 19.73 13.81 10.49
N LEU A 198 20.14 12.76 11.19
CA LEU A 198 20.33 12.78 12.64
C LEU A 198 21.55 13.60 13.07
N SER A 199 22.33 14.21 12.15
CA SER A 199 23.39 15.16 12.49
C SER A 199 22.85 16.51 12.99
N LEU A 200 21.62 16.87 12.54
CA LEU A 200 20.96 18.11 12.94
C LEU A 200 20.56 18.11 14.44
N PRO A 201 20.43 19.26 15.09
CA PRO A 201 19.82 19.38 16.42
C PRO A 201 18.41 18.76 16.45
N VAL A 202 18.01 18.21 17.61
CA VAL A 202 16.68 17.56 17.77
C VAL A 202 15.55 18.51 17.40
N GLU A 203 15.68 19.77 17.80
CA GLU A 203 14.71 20.85 17.53
C GLU A 203 14.54 21.07 16.03
N GLU A 204 15.64 21.07 15.27
CA GLU A 204 15.60 21.27 13.81
C GLU A 204 14.96 20.08 13.10
N ILE A 205 15.24 18.87 13.55
CA ILE A 205 14.59 17.65 13.02
C ILE A 205 13.08 17.74 13.20
N ILE A 206 12.63 18.05 14.41
CA ILE A 206 11.21 18.15 14.72
C ILE A 206 10.57 19.30 13.94
N LEU A 207 11.19 20.48 13.92
CA LEU A 207 10.69 21.62 13.14
C LEU A 207 10.58 21.31 11.64
N LYS A 208 11.54 20.54 11.08
CA LYS A 208 11.47 20.08 9.68
C LYS A 208 10.24 19.19 9.46
N ARG A 209 9.95 18.25 10.36
CA ARG A 209 8.76 17.38 10.28
C ARG A 209 7.46 18.20 10.31
N TYR A 210 7.35 19.13 11.26
CA TYR A 210 6.16 19.99 11.36
C TYR A 210 6.00 20.93 10.17
N ARG A 211 7.10 21.43 9.60
CA ARG A 211 7.08 22.23 8.36
C ARG A 211 6.57 21.40 7.19
N THR A 212 7.11 20.20 6.99
CA THR A 212 6.67 19.29 5.93
C THR A 212 5.18 18.95 6.07
N LEU A 213 4.71 18.69 7.30
CA LEU A 213 3.29 18.44 7.57
C LEU A 213 2.43 19.66 7.25
N HIS A 214 2.85 20.85 7.66
CA HIS A 214 2.14 22.10 7.38
C HIS A 214 2.07 22.37 5.87
N GLU A 215 3.18 22.23 5.15
CA GLU A 215 3.25 22.39 3.69
C GLU A 215 2.32 21.39 2.98
N ALA A 216 2.29 20.12 3.39
CA ALA A 216 1.41 19.10 2.82
C ALA A 216 -0.09 19.46 2.95
N TYR A 217 -0.49 20.08 4.05
CA TYR A 217 -1.88 20.54 4.22
C TYR A 217 -2.15 21.88 3.54
N ALA A 218 -1.18 22.80 3.52
CA ALA A 218 -1.32 24.11 2.86
C ALA A 218 -1.39 23.97 1.33
N GLU A 219 -0.72 22.96 0.77
CA GLU A 219 -0.70 22.67 -0.67
C GLU A 219 -1.85 21.79 -1.15
N MET A 220 -2.73 21.33 -0.25
CA MET A 220 -3.92 20.59 -0.65
C MET A 220 -4.77 21.39 -1.63
N ASP A 221 -5.10 20.76 -2.76
CA ASP A 221 -5.97 21.38 -3.75
C ASP A 221 -7.45 21.02 -3.53
N SER A 222 -8.31 21.71 -4.27
CA SER A 222 -9.75 21.52 -4.21
C SER A 222 -10.18 20.10 -4.61
N GLU A 223 -9.48 19.45 -5.57
CA GLU A 223 -9.73 18.06 -5.98
C GLU A 223 -9.46 17.07 -4.84
N THR A 224 -8.36 17.27 -4.11
CA THR A 224 -8.01 16.44 -2.95
C THR A 224 -9.06 16.53 -1.84
N VAL A 225 -9.61 17.72 -1.59
CA VAL A 225 -10.71 17.90 -0.60
C VAL A 225 -11.96 17.17 -1.06
N LEU A 226 -12.36 17.33 -2.33
CA LEU A 226 -13.48 16.62 -2.92
C LEU A 226 -13.30 15.11 -2.79
N GLN A 227 -12.13 14.59 -3.18
CA GLN A 227 -11.80 13.16 -3.09
C GLN A 227 -12.00 12.64 -1.67
N ARG A 228 -11.41 13.30 -0.66
CA ARG A 228 -11.53 12.88 0.75
C ARG A 228 -12.98 12.90 1.23
N TYR A 229 -13.73 13.92 0.85
CA TYR A 229 -15.13 14.04 1.26
C TYR A 229 -15.99 12.95 0.63
N LEU A 230 -15.90 12.73 -0.67
CA LEU A 230 -16.69 11.71 -1.36
C LEU A 230 -16.23 10.29 -1.02
N SER A 231 -14.93 10.08 -0.74
CA SER A 231 -14.45 8.81 -0.18
C SER A 231 -15.06 8.53 1.20
N ALA A 232 -15.16 9.52 2.08
CA ALA A 232 -15.80 9.33 3.40
C ALA A 232 -17.28 8.97 3.27
N VAL A 233 -17.98 9.51 2.26
CA VAL A 233 -19.36 9.18 1.92
C VAL A 233 -19.47 7.76 1.38
N ALA A 234 -18.63 7.38 0.42
CA ALA A 234 -18.63 6.05 -0.17
C ALA A 234 -18.27 4.97 0.87
N ASN A 235 -17.26 5.23 1.68
CA ASN A 235 -16.83 4.34 2.78
C ASN A 235 -17.88 4.22 3.91
N ALA A 236 -18.94 5.03 3.92
CA ALA A 236 -20.04 4.84 4.85
C ALA A 236 -20.86 3.58 4.58
N TYR A 237 -20.81 3.04 3.36
CA TYR A 237 -21.45 1.80 2.97
C TYR A 237 -20.63 0.57 3.33
N ASP A 238 -19.34 0.58 2.99
CA ASP A 238 -18.35 -0.44 3.33
C ASP A 238 -16.93 0.09 3.05
N PRO A 239 -15.86 -0.49 3.62
CA PRO A 239 -14.50 0.06 3.51
C PRO A 239 -13.87 -0.04 2.10
N HIS A 240 -14.50 -0.72 1.15
CA HIS A 240 -13.99 -0.94 -0.20
C HIS A 240 -14.73 -0.13 -1.27
N THR A 241 -15.88 0.43 -0.93
CA THR A 241 -16.63 1.34 -1.81
C THR A 241 -15.99 2.73 -1.71
N ASP A 242 -15.58 3.31 -2.85
CA ASP A 242 -14.81 4.54 -2.89
C ASP A 242 -15.11 5.36 -4.15
N TYR A 243 -14.97 6.68 -4.06
CA TYR A 243 -14.90 7.57 -5.20
C TYR A 243 -13.44 7.74 -5.63
N MET A 244 -13.17 7.65 -6.91
CA MET A 244 -11.89 7.92 -7.52
C MET A 244 -11.97 9.18 -8.38
N SER A 245 -11.26 10.23 -8.01
CA SER A 245 -11.08 11.40 -8.85
C SER A 245 -10.47 10.99 -10.20
N PRO A 246 -10.49 11.83 -11.23
CA PRO A 246 -9.85 11.52 -12.50
C PRO A 246 -8.41 11.06 -12.35
N MET A 247 -7.66 11.66 -11.42
CA MET A 247 -6.29 11.29 -11.12
C MET A 247 -6.19 9.89 -10.49
N ASN A 248 -6.97 9.63 -9.47
CA ASN A 248 -6.94 8.34 -8.76
C ASN A 248 -7.45 7.19 -9.65
N PHE A 249 -8.37 7.48 -10.56
CA PHE A 249 -8.84 6.50 -11.55
C PHE A 249 -7.74 6.16 -12.58
N GLU A 250 -6.97 7.15 -13.03
CA GLU A 250 -5.81 6.91 -13.89
C GLU A 250 -4.72 6.07 -13.19
N GLU A 251 -4.41 6.38 -11.91
CA GLU A 251 -3.49 5.58 -11.10
C GLU A 251 -3.97 4.14 -10.91
N PHE A 252 -5.25 3.96 -10.59
CA PHE A 252 -5.85 2.62 -10.49
C PHE A 252 -5.70 1.81 -11.78
N ASN A 253 -5.96 2.42 -12.94
CA ASN A 253 -5.81 1.73 -14.23
C ASN A 253 -4.35 1.34 -14.50
N MET A 254 -3.39 2.19 -14.14
CA MET A 254 -1.96 1.89 -14.26
C MET A 254 -1.53 0.73 -13.37
N GLU A 255 -1.99 0.69 -12.13
CA GLU A 255 -1.71 -0.41 -11.19
C GLU A 255 -2.26 -1.74 -11.71
N MET A 256 -3.50 -1.72 -12.21
CA MET A 256 -4.16 -2.93 -12.72
C MET A 256 -3.55 -3.46 -14.01
N SER A 257 -3.02 -2.59 -14.86
CA SER A 257 -2.39 -2.98 -16.14
C SER A 257 -0.90 -3.26 -16.05
N LEU A 258 -0.24 -2.93 -14.94
CA LEU A 258 1.22 -2.91 -14.78
C LEU A 258 1.94 -2.13 -15.88
N THR A 259 1.28 -1.13 -16.42
CA THR A 259 1.85 -0.27 -17.46
C THR A 259 1.66 1.19 -17.08
N LEU A 260 2.66 1.98 -17.32
CA LEU A 260 2.56 3.43 -17.21
C LEU A 260 3.17 4.08 -18.44
N CYS A 261 2.61 5.20 -18.87
CA CYS A 261 3.21 5.99 -19.94
C CYS A 261 3.96 7.19 -19.37
N GLY A 262 5.26 7.24 -19.66
CA GLY A 262 6.11 8.28 -19.10
C GLY A 262 7.53 8.24 -19.64
N ILE A 263 8.46 8.71 -18.83
CA ILE A 263 9.90 8.78 -19.17
C ILE A 263 10.72 7.64 -18.58
N GLY A 264 10.19 6.89 -17.59
CA GLY A 264 10.90 5.81 -16.90
C GLY A 264 11.98 6.27 -15.93
N ALA A 265 11.60 7.16 -15.02
CA ALA A 265 12.45 7.59 -13.93
C ALA A 265 11.71 7.45 -12.60
N THR A 266 12.40 6.93 -11.58
CA THR A 266 11.94 6.96 -10.20
C THR A 266 12.26 8.34 -9.63
N LEU A 267 11.26 8.97 -9.02
CA LEU A 267 11.32 10.35 -8.57
C LEU A 267 11.07 10.44 -7.07
N ARG A 268 11.84 11.32 -6.41
CA ARG A 268 11.68 11.63 -4.99
C ARG A 268 11.60 13.15 -4.79
N TYR A 269 10.77 13.59 -3.86
CA TYR A 269 10.76 14.98 -3.43
C TYR A 269 11.89 15.24 -2.42
N ASP A 270 12.72 16.24 -2.68
CA ASP A 270 13.88 16.57 -1.87
C ASP A 270 14.10 18.08 -1.89
N ASP A 271 13.93 18.72 -0.73
CA ASP A 271 14.18 20.15 -0.48
C ASP A 271 13.51 21.08 -1.52
N GLY A 272 12.20 20.90 -1.71
CA GLY A 272 11.39 21.74 -2.63
C GLY A 272 11.54 21.38 -4.12
N MET A 273 12.31 20.35 -4.46
CA MET A 273 12.58 19.93 -5.83
C MET A 273 12.33 18.45 -6.03
N VAL A 274 12.11 18.03 -7.26
CA VAL A 274 11.93 16.63 -7.63
C VAL A 274 13.25 16.06 -8.13
N ARG A 275 13.84 15.12 -7.41
CA ARG A 275 15.10 14.46 -7.75
C ARG A 275 14.85 13.12 -8.44
N ILE A 276 15.66 12.80 -9.45
CA ILE A 276 15.71 11.49 -10.09
C ILE A 276 16.56 10.57 -9.21
N THR A 277 15.98 9.48 -8.71
CA THR A 277 16.71 8.50 -7.90
C THR A 277 17.20 7.32 -8.72
N GLU A 278 16.47 6.95 -9.79
CA GLU A 278 16.81 5.83 -10.65
C GLU A 278 16.24 6.03 -12.05
N LEU A 279 16.91 5.53 -13.07
CA LEU A 279 16.40 5.41 -14.44
C LEU A 279 16.07 3.95 -14.71
N LEU A 280 14.80 3.68 -15.08
CA LEU A 280 14.31 2.31 -15.28
C LEU A 280 14.90 1.71 -16.56
N PRO A 281 15.45 0.47 -16.52
CA PRO A 281 16.05 -0.19 -17.68
C PRO A 281 15.07 -0.30 -18.86
N GLY A 282 15.56 0.01 -20.05
CA GLY A 282 14.78 -0.06 -21.29
C GLY A 282 13.76 1.08 -21.48
N ALA A 283 13.64 2.02 -20.55
CA ALA A 283 12.71 3.14 -20.63
C ALA A 283 13.28 4.35 -21.39
N PRO A 284 12.44 5.31 -21.84
CA PRO A 284 12.88 6.45 -22.64
C PRO A 284 14.07 7.23 -22.09
N ALA A 285 14.08 7.50 -20.77
CA ALA A 285 15.17 8.25 -20.15
C ALA A 285 16.49 7.49 -20.10
N GLU A 286 16.45 6.19 -19.92
CA GLU A 286 17.65 5.33 -19.90
C GLU A 286 18.17 5.05 -21.32
N ARG A 287 17.28 4.85 -22.29
CA ARG A 287 17.63 4.67 -23.70
C ARG A 287 18.21 5.92 -24.39
N ASP A 288 18.10 7.09 -23.75
CA ASP A 288 18.62 8.35 -24.30
C ASP A 288 20.15 8.38 -24.23
N THR A 289 20.79 8.32 -25.38
CA THR A 289 22.27 8.33 -25.52
C THR A 289 22.84 9.69 -25.88
N ARG A 290 21.99 10.75 -25.93
CA ARG A 290 22.45 12.11 -26.27
C ARG A 290 23.34 12.70 -25.16
N ASP A 291 24.18 13.65 -25.50
CA ASP A 291 25.04 14.34 -24.52
C ASP A 291 24.22 15.07 -23.45
N ILE A 292 23.11 15.68 -23.86
CA ILE A 292 22.15 16.34 -22.98
C ILE A 292 21.00 15.35 -22.67
N ARG A 293 21.16 14.56 -21.61
CA ARG A 293 20.19 13.56 -21.15
C ARG A 293 19.95 13.66 -19.66
N LEU A 294 18.95 12.94 -19.18
CA LEU A 294 18.72 12.77 -17.74
C LEU A 294 19.78 11.84 -17.11
N GLN A 295 20.10 12.11 -15.86
CA GLN A 295 21.00 11.30 -15.05
C GLN A 295 20.42 11.13 -13.65
N GLU A 296 20.78 10.04 -13.00
CA GLU A 296 20.45 9.84 -11.57
C GLU A 296 21.06 10.97 -10.74
N GLY A 297 20.28 11.50 -9.80
CA GLY A 297 20.64 12.65 -8.99
C GLY A 297 20.29 14.01 -9.59
N ASP A 298 19.89 14.09 -10.87
CA ASP A 298 19.40 15.33 -11.48
C ASP A 298 18.12 15.82 -10.78
N ARG A 299 17.93 17.14 -10.70
CA ARG A 299 16.76 17.77 -10.04
C ARG A 299 15.88 18.45 -11.08
N ILE A 300 14.65 18.02 -11.20
CA ILE A 300 13.67 18.58 -12.14
C ILE A 300 13.02 19.80 -11.49
N ILE A 301 13.07 20.95 -12.18
CA ILE A 301 12.53 22.22 -11.72
C ILE A 301 11.47 22.81 -12.65
N GLY A 302 11.26 22.21 -13.82
CA GLY A 302 10.23 22.66 -14.76
C GLY A 302 9.82 21.57 -15.71
N VAL A 303 8.54 21.58 -16.12
CA VAL A 303 7.93 20.62 -17.05
C VAL A 303 7.14 21.36 -18.13
N GLY A 304 7.45 21.07 -19.40
CA GLY A 304 6.74 21.56 -20.58
C GLY A 304 6.06 20.42 -21.36
N GLN A 305 4.95 20.70 -22.00
CA GLN A 305 4.21 19.75 -22.83
C GLN A 305 4.44 20.08 -24.30
N GLY A 306 4.95 19.15 -25.11
CA GLY A 306 5.27 19.38 -26.53
C GLY A 306 6.24 20.53 -26.68
N ASP A 307 5.86 21.53 -27.48
CA ASP A 307 6.60 22.76 -27.70
C ASP A 307 6.00 23.96 -26.91
N GLY A 308 5.14 23.67 -25.93
CA GLY A 308 4.51 24.66 -25.07
C GLY A 308 5.45 25.24 -24.00
N PRO A 309 4.97 26.18 -23.19
CA PRO A 309 5.75 26.81 -22.14
C PRO A 309 6.15 25.78 -21.07
N ILE A 310 7.33 26.00 -20.47
CA ILE A 310 7.81 25.19 -19.34
C ILE A 310 7.28 25.81 -18.04
N GLU A 311 6.42 25.08 -17.37
CA GLU A 311 5.90 25.45 -16.06
C GLU A 311 6.92 25.15 -14.97
N ASP A 312 7.11 26.08 -14.04
CA ASP A 312 7.92 25.88 -12.85
C ASP A 312 7.19 24.93 -11.88
N ILE A 313 7.92 23.90 -11.40
CA ILE A 313 7.40 22.88 -10.49
C ILE A 313 8.12 22.85 -9.13
N GLN A 314 8.99 23.82 -8.88
CA GLN A 314 9.63 23.95 -7.58
C GLN A 314 8.56 24.19 -6.50
N HIS A 315 8.75 23.57 -5.35
CA HIS A 315 7.82 23.62 -4.22
C HIS A 315 6.41 23.12 -4.53
N LYS A 316 6.19 22.39 -5.66
CA LYS A 316 4.90 21.74 -5.94
C LYS A 316 4.91 20.29 -5.49
N PRO A 317 3.76 19.74 -5.05
CA PRO A 317 3.64 18.35 -4.63
C PRO A 317 4.16 17.38 -5.71
N LEU A 318 4.83 16.31 -5.25
CA LEU A 318 5.43 15.30 -6.14
C LEU A 318 4.39 14.69 -7.10
N ASN A 319 3.19 14.37 -6.63
CA ASN A 319 2.12 13.80 -7.43
C ASN A 319 1.71 14.71 -8.61
N ARG A 320 1.61 16.03 -8.38
CA ARG A 320 1.35 17.01 -9.46
C ARG A 320 2.45 17.03 -10.51
N THR A 321 3.70 16.98 -10.05
CA THR A 321 4.85 16.96 -10.95
C THR A 321 4.89 15.66 -11.76
N VAL A 322 4.71 14.50 -11.10
CA VAL A 322 4.65 13.20 -11.76
C VAL A 322 3.56 13.16 -12.83
N ARG A 323 2.37 13.69 -12.55
CA ARG A 323 1.26 13.77 -13.52
C ARG A 323 1.64 14.59 -14.77
N LYS A 324 2.39 15.69 -14.61
CA LYS A 324 2.87 16.49 -15.74
C LYS A 324 3.98 15.82 -16.54
N ILE A 325 4.79 15.00 -15.88
CA ILE A 325 5.86 14.23 -16.54
C ILE A 325 5.26 13.03 -17.28
N ARG A 326 4.24 12.37 -16.73
CA ARG A 326 3.43 11.33 -17.40
C ARG A 326 2.57 11.95 -18.50
N GLY A 327 2.00 11.13 -19.37
CA GLY A 327 1.11 11.55 -20.43
C GLY A 327 0.96 10.49 -21.51
N PRO A 328 0.19 10.74 -22.59
CA PRO A 328 -0.06 9.76 -23.65
C PRO A 328 1.23 9.23 -24.30
N LYS A 329 1.24 7.93 -24.63
CA LYS A 329 2.31 7.29 -25.39
C LYS A 329 2.59 8.08 -26.69
N GLY A 330 3.86 8.30 -27.01
CA GLY A 330 4.30 9.05 -28.19
C GLY A 330 4.26 10.57 -28.03
N SER A 331 3.75 11.11 -26.94
CA SER A 331 3.75 12.56 -26.69
C SER A 331 5.11 13.04 -26.15
N LYS A 332 5.48 14.28 -26.50
CA LYS A 332 6.73 14.90 -26.08
C LYS A 332 6.57 15.60 -24.73
N VAL A 333 7.54 15.40 -23.84
CA VAL A 333 7.72 16.18 -22.61
C VAL A 333 9.07 16.86 -22.63
N VAL A 334 9.15 18.10 -22.14
CA VAL A 334 10.40 18.86 -21.99
C VAL A 334 10.64 19.14 -20.51
N LEU A 335 11.78 18.74 -20.01
CA LEU A 335 12.16 18.91 -18.61
C LEU A 335 13.26 19.94 -18.48
N ARG A 336 13.08 20.93 -17.59
CA ARG A 336 14.15 21.81 -17.14
C ARG A 336 14.76 21.19 -15.90
N VAL A 337 16.07 20.94 -15.96
CA VAL A 337 16.76 20.11 -14.97
C VAL A 337 18.03 20.81 -14.50
N ILE A 338 18.30 20.77 -13.19
CA ILE A 338 19.60 21.11 -12.62
C ILE A 338 20.42 19.82 -12.60
N PRO A 339 21.58 19.77 -13.31
CA PRO A 339 22.42 18.57 -13.35
C PRO A 339 22.96 18.20 -11.96
N VAL A 340 23.12 16.91 -11.71
CA VAL A 340 23.72 16.38 -10.46
C VAL A 340 25.14 16.92 -10.23
N SER A 341 25.87 17.24 -11.31
CA SER A 341 27.20 17.83 -11.26
C SER A 341 27.22 19.29 -10.78
N ASP A 342 26.08 20.00 -10.82
CA ASP A 342 25.98 21.37 -10.34
C ASP A 342 25.46 21.42 -8.89
N LYS A 343 26.39 21.53 -7.96
CA LYS A 343 26.09 21.66 -6.53
C LYS A 343 25.54 23.04 -6.13
N THR A 344 25.74 24.04 -6.99
CA THR A 344 25.31 25.43 -6.74
C THR A 344 23.87 25.69 -7.18
N GLY A 345 23.30 24.84 -8.03
CA GLY A 345 21.94 24.97 -8.54
C GLY A 345 21.73 26.10 -9.55
N THR A 346 22.82 26.63 -10.12
CA THR A 346 22.78 27.82 -11.01
C THR A 346 22.71 27.46 -12.49
N ARG A 347 23.07 26.25 -12.87
CA ARG A 347 23.06 25.78 -14.26
C ARG A 347 21.84 24.91 -14.49
N THR A 348 21.18 25.12 -15.63
CA THR A 348 20.06 24.26 -16.03
C THR A 348 20.30 23.72 -17.43
N LYS A 349 19.78 22.52 -17.69
CA LYS A 349 19.67 21.92 -19.03
C LYS A 349 18.21 21.63 -19.37
N LEU A 350 17.89 21.64 -20.66
CA LEU A 350 16.59 21.19 -21.15
C LEU A 350 16.77 19.80 -21.75
N VAL A 351 15.93 18.87 -21.33
CA VAL A 351 15.90 17.51 -21.86
C VAL A 351 14.48 17.23 -22.34
N ASP A 352 14.36 16.99 -23.63
CA ASP A 352 13.10 16.56 -24.25
C ASP A 352 13.09 15.04 -24.43
N LEU A 353 11.97 14.42 -24.10
CA LEU A 353 11.77 12.97 -24.23
C LEU A 353 10.41 12.69 -24.86
N ILE A 354 10.34 11.60 -25.60
CA ILE A 354 9.07 11.04 -26.07
C ILE A 354 8.61 10.01 -25.06
N ARG A 355 7.41 10.19 -24.52
CA ARG A 355 6.82 9.22 -23.57
C ARG A 355 6.57 7.90 -24.25
N ASP A 356 6.86 6.84 -23.56
CA ASP A 356 6.60 5.48 -24.02
C ASP A 356 5.99 4.66 -22.88
N GLU A 357 5.47 3.50 -23.23
CA GLU A 357 4.98 2.54 -22.27
C GLU A 357 6.14 1.91 -21.51
N ILE A 358 6.06 1.97 -20.19
CA ILE A 358 7.05 1.42 -19.27
C ILE A 358 6.43 0.21 -18.60
N LYS A 359 7.02 -0.97 -18.82
CA LYS A 359 6.59 -2.21 -18.21
C LYS A 359 7.19 -2.31 -16.81
N LEU A 360 6.34 -2.45 -15.80
CA LEU A 360 6.77 -2.62 -14.41
C LEU A 360 7.13 -4.10 -14.18
N GLU A 361 8.28 -4.53 -14.68
CA GLU A 361 8.70 -5.93 -14.63
C GLU A 361 8.94 -6.46 -13.20
N GLU A 362 9.28 -5.59 -12.27
CA GLU A 362 9.47 -5.97 -10.87
C GLU A 362 8.16 -6.41 -10.17
N GLN A 363 7.01 -6.00 -10.70
CA GLN A 363 5.68 -6.38 -10.22
C GLN A 363 5.05 -7.52 -11.03
N ALA A 364 5.77 -8.08 -11.98
CA ALA A 364 5.32 -9.23 -12.77
C ALA A 364 5.55 -10.56 -12.05
N VAL A 365 4.96 -11.63 -12.57
CA VAL A 365 5.24 -13.01 -12.14
C VAL A 365 6.72 -13.29 -12.30
N THR A 366 7.33 -13.89 -11.27
CA THR A 366 8.72 -14.35 -11.30
C THR A 366 8.80 -15.80 -10.86
N GLY A 367 9.69 -16.58 -11.46
CA GLY A 367 9.82 -17.98 -11.11
C GLY A 367 11.21 -18.54 -11.36
N ARG A 368 11.53 -19.62 -10.64
CA ARG A 368 12.80 -20.34 -10.74
C ARG A 368 12.63 -21.79 -10.33
N VAL A 369 13.62 -22.61 -10.65
CA VAL A 369 13.73 -23.98 -10.13
C VAL A 369 14.75 -24.00 -9.00
N GLU A 370 14.36 -24.61 -7.89
CA GLU A 370 15.21 -24.86 -6.73
C GLU A 370 15.60 -26.33 -6.68
N SER A 371 16.89 -26.59 -6.46
CA SER A 371 17.41 -27.95 -6.30
C SER A 371 17.61 -28.24 -4.81
N LEU A 372 17.02 -29.34 -4.35
CA LEU A 372 17.13 -29.82 -2.99
C LEU A 372 18.02 -31.07 -2.92
N PRO A 373 18.50 -31.47 -1.74
CA PRO A 373 19.23 -32.74 -1.59
C PRO A 373 18.45 -33.93 -2.15
N GLY A 374 19.17 -34.91 -2.73
CA GLY A 374 18.55 -36.11 -3.34
C GLY A 374 18.02 -35.88 -4.75
N ASP A 375 18.61 -34.95 -5.50
CA ASP A 375 18.28 -34.59 -6.90
C ASP A 375 16.83 -34.09 -7.08
N ARG A 376 16.17 -33.70 -5.99
CA ARG A 376 14.81 -33.14 -6.04
C ARG A 376 14.81 -31.74 -6.62
N ARG A 377 13.94 -31.50 -7.60
CA ARG A 377 13.79 -30.22 -8.29
C ARG A 377 12.40 -29.68 -8.08
N LEU A 378 12.27 -28.52 -7.44
CA LEU A 378 11.00 -27.88 -7.14
C LEU A 378 10.87 -26.55 -7.87
N GLY A 379 9.72 -26.30 -8.46
CA GLY A 379 9.37 -25.01 -9.03
C GLY A 379 8.99 -24.02 -7.94
N TYR A 380 9.35 -22.77 -8.10
CA TYR A 380 8.89 -21.66 -7.30
C TYR A 380 8.38 -20.56 -8.21
N VAL A 381 7.18 -20.04 -7.92
CA VAL A 381 6.61 -18.87 -8.61
C VAL A 381 6.06 -17.89 -7.57
N ARG A 382 6.48 -16.63 -7.69
CA ARG A 382 5.90 -15.52 -6.93
C ARG A 382 4.95 -14.74 -7.82
N ILE A 383 3.74 -14.50 -7.32
CA ILE A 383 2.68 -13.74 -8.00
C ILE A 383 2.34 -12.53 -7.14
N PRO A 384 2.85 -11.34 -7.47
CA PRO A 384 2.63 -10.13 -6.66
C PRO A 384 1.20 -9.58 -6.75
N ALA A 385 0.52 -9.72 -7.90
CA ALA A 385 -0.84 -9.24 -8.13
C ALA A 385 -1.51 -10.04 -9.26
N PHE A 386 -2.86 -10.03 -9.30
CA PHE A 386 -3.66 -10.59 -10.40
C PHE A 386 -3.91 -9.51 -11.45
N TYR A 387 -2.85 -9.12 -12.18
CA TYR A 387 -2.91 -8.08 -13.20
C TYR A 387 -3.51 -8.57 -14.51
N ALA A 388 -4.22 -7.65 -15.18
CA ALA A 388 -4.83 -7.86 -16.50
C ALA A 388 -4.71 -6.58 -17.34
N GLY A 389 -4.29 -6.73 -18.59
CA GLY A 389 -3.90 -5.60 -19.45
C GLY A 389 -5.02 -4.70 -19.97
N ALA A 390 -6.29 -4.99 -19.73
CA ALA A 390 -7.39 -4.10 -20.14
C ALA A 390 -8.51 -4.08 -19.12
N VAL A 391 -8.61 -2.98 -18.38
CA VAL A 391 -9.77 -2.69 -17.53
C VAL A 391 -10.97 -2.21 -18.37
N SER A 392 -10.73 -1.76 -19.62
CA SER A 392 -11.73 -1.16 -20.51
C SER A 392 -12.39 -2.13 -21.52
N GLY A 393 -12.17 -3.44 -21.40
CA GLY A 393 -12.91 -4.45 -22.18
C GLY A 393 -12.43 -4.70 -23.61
N VAL A 394 -11.37 -4.03 -24.08
CA VAL A 394 -10.72 -4.32 -25.36
C VAL A 394 -9.31 -4.84 -25.07
N ALA A 395 -9.20 -6.14 -24.85
CA ALA A 395 -7.88 -6.79 -24.81
C ALA A 395 -7.33 -6.86 -26.23
N ASP A 396 -6.18 -6.25 -26.48
CA ASP A 396 -5.38 -6.55 -27.66
C ASP A 396 -4.40 -7.69 -27.36
N GLU A 397 -3.75 -8.21 -28.39
CA GLU A 397 -2.82 -9.35 -28.30
C GLU A 397 -1.58 -9.02 -27.44
N GLU A 398 -1.27 -7.74 -27.23
CA GLU A 398 -0.13 -7.24 -26.45
C GLU A 398 -0.50 -7.03 -24.96
N SER A 399 -1.77 -7.13 -24.59
CA SER A 399 -2.23 -6.95 -23.21
C SER A 399 -1.60 -7.95 -22.26
N ARG A 400 -1.06 -7.49 -21.13
CA ARG A 400 -0.46 -8.38 -20.11
C ARG A 400 -1.53 -9.21 -19.40
N SER A 401 -1.20 -10.46 -19.06
CA SER A 401 -2.02 -11.36 -18.24
C SER A 401 -1.13 -12.12 -17.28
N MET A 402 -1.43 -12.05 -15.99
CA MET A 402 -0.74 -12.80 -14.96
C MET A 402 -0.78 -14.31 -15.23
N THR A 403 -1.93 -14.83 -15.66
CA THR A 403 -2.08 -16.26 -15.96
C THR A 403 -1.24 -16.70 -17.16
N ARG A 404 -1.04 -15.84 -18.16
CA ARG A 404 -0.16 -16.13 -19.29
C ARG A 404 1.29 -16.21 -18.83
N ASP A 405 1.74 -15.24 -18.03
CA ASP A 405 3.10 -15.24 -17.50
C ASP A 405 3.34 -16.48 -16.60
N LEU A 406 2.36 -16.85 -15.75
CA LEU A 406 2.42 -18.07 -14.95
C LEU A 406 2.50 -19.34 -15.80
N LEU A 407 1.73 -19.40 -16.89
CA LEU A 407 1.73 -20.57 -17.80
C LEU A 407 3.10 -20.78 -18.46
N GLU A 408 3.80 -19.71 -18.83
CA GLU A 408 5.16 -19.81 -19.37
C GLU A 408 6.11 -20.46 -18.36
N TYR A 409 6.03 -20.10 -17.08
CA TYR A 409 6.80 -20.76 -16.02
C TYR A 409 6.38 -22.22 -15.84
N ILE A 410 5.09 -22.54 -15.86
CA ILE A 410 4.60 -23.93 -15.76
C ILE A 410 5.13 -24.78 -16.92
N GLN A 411 5.13 -24.27 -18.15
CA GLN A 411 5.70 -24.97 -19.32
C GLN A 411 7.19 -25.23 -19.13
N LYS A 412 7.94 -24.24 -18.66
CA LYS A 412 9.37 -24.41 -18.35
C LYS A 412 9.57 -25.46 -17.26
N PHE A 413 8.81 -25.44 -16.17
CA PHE A 413 8.90 -26.43 -15.09
C PHE A 413 8.57 -27.86 -15.55
N ASN A 414 7.56 -28.00 -16.42
CA ASN A 414 7.23 -29.29 -17.01
C ASN A 414 8.38 -29.81 -17.90
N ALA A 415 9.00 -28.95 -18.72
CA ALA A 415 10.15 -29.30 -19.55
C ALA A 415 11.39 -29.63 -18.70
N GLU A 416 11.56 -28.99 -17.58
CA GLU A 416 12.65 -29.26 -16.64
C GLU A 416 12.35 -30.41 -15.65
N HIS A 417 11.18 -31.05 -15.76
CA HIS A 417 10.76 -32.20 -14.95
C HIS A 417 10.76 -31.92 -13.42
N VAL A 418 10.31 -30.76 -12.99
CA VAL A 418 10.22 -30.48 -11.57
C VAL A 418 9.27 -31.47 -10.86
N ASP A 419 9.56 -31.82 -9.62
CA ASP A 419 8.80 -32.79 -8.81
C ASP A 419 7.53 -32.21 -8.16
N GLY A 420 7.50 -30.88 -7.98
CA GLY A 420 6.39 -30.14 -7.37
C GLY A 420 6.56 -28.65 -7.55
N LEU A 421 5.57 -27.86 -7.08
CA LEU A 421 5.52 -26.42 -7.25
C LEU A 421 5.10 -25.71 -5.96
N VAL A 422 5.81 -24.65 -5.62
CA VAL A 422 5.40 -23.66 -4.60
C VAL A 422 4.94 -22.40 -5.32
N ILE A 423 3.69 -21.98 -5.08
CA ILE A 423 3.13 -20.71 -5.52
C ILE A 423 3.11 -19.77 -4.33
N ASP A 424 3.75 -18.60 -4.45
CA ASP A 424 3.83 -17.61 -3.41
C ASP A 424 2.86 -16.45 -3.71
N LEU A 425 1.76 -16.41 -2.95
CA LEU A 425 0.74 -15.35 -2.95
C LEU A 425 0.88 -14.42 -1.74
N ARG A 426 1.95 -14.49 -0.98
CA ARG A 426 2.18 -13.59 0.16
C ARG A 426 2.29 -12.15 -0.35
N ASN A 427 1.64 -11.23 0.40
CA ASN A 427 1.53 -9.81 0.06
C ASN A 427 0.83 -9.52 -1.28
N ASN A 428 0.03 -10.46 -1.79
CA ASN A 428 -0.78 -10.27 -2.98
C ASN A 428 -2.20 -9.83 -2.59
N GLY A 429 -2.51 -8.55 -2.75
CA GLY A 429 -3.82 -7.96 -2.42
C GLY A 429 -4.97 -8.35 -3.33
N GLY A 430 -4.73 -9.19 -4.35
CA GLY A 430 -5.73 -9.63 -5.33
C GLY A 430 -5.58 -8.97 -6.69
N GLY A 431 -6.69 -8.61 -7.32
CA GLY A 431 -6.78 -8.04 -8.67
C GLY A 431 -7.95 -8.62 -9.46
N SER A 432 -7.72 -8.99 -10.71
CA SER A 432 -8.74 -9.46 -11.63
C SER A 432 -9.35 -10.80 -11.22
N LEU A 433 -10.67 -10.83 -11.07
CA LEU A 433 -11.45 -12.07 -10.85
C LEU A 433 -11.24 -13.06 -12.01
N MET A 434 -11.21 -12.58 -13.25
CA MET A 434 -11.01 -13.44 -14.42
C MET A 434 -9.63 -14.12 -14.39
N GLU A 435 -8.58 -13.41 -14.01
CA GLU A 435 -7.25 -14.00 -13.81
C GLU A 435 -7.26 -15.08 -12.72
N ALA A 436 -8.02 -14.88 -11.63
CA ALA A 436 -8.17 -15.91 -10.59
C ALA A 436 -8.85 -17.18 -11.13
N LEU A 437 -9.91 -17.04 -11.94
CA LEU A 437 -10.60 -18.16 -12.55
C LEU A 437 -9.69 -18.92 -13.54
N MET A 438 -8.92 -18.20 -14.35
CA MET A 438 -7.97 -18.75 -15.31
C MET A 438 -6.81 -19.44 -14.61
N MET A 439 -6.20 -18.81 -13.60
CA MET A 439 -5.14 -19.42 -12.80
C MET A 439 -5.61 -20.70 -12.12
N THR A 440 -6.80 -20.68 -11.49
CA THR A 440 -7.37 -21.89 -10.87
C THR A 440 -7.52 -23.00 -11.89
N GLY A 441 -7.92 -22.65 -13.13
CA GLY A 441 -8.07 -23.58 -14.25
C GLY A 441 -6.79 -24.28 -14.70
N LEU A 442 -5.60 -23.71 -14.42
CA LEU A 442 -4.32 -24.36 -14.66
C LEU A 442 -4.07 -25.56 -13.73
N PHE A 443 -4.84 -25.73 -12.68
CA PHE A 443 -4.65 -26.76 -11.65
C PHE A 443 -5.84 -27.67 -11.45
N VAL A 444 -7.10 -27.19 -11.64
CA VAL A 444 -8.35 -27.96 -11.49
C VAL A 444 -9.39 -27.49 -12.49
N GLN A 445 -10.37 -28.37 -12.76
CA GLN A 445 -11.54 -28.05 -13.58
C GLN A 445 -12.83 -28.17 -12.74
N GLY A 446 -13.76 -27.24 -12.96
CA GLY A 446 -15.06 -27.21 -12.29
C GLY A 446 -15.38 -25.85 -11.68
N PRO A 447 -16.29 -25.75 -10.69
CA PRO A 447 -16.54 -24.53 -9.96
C PRO A 447 -15.27 -23.94 -9.36
N ALA A 448 -15.04 -22.62 -9.50
CA ALA A 448 -13.92 -21.93 -8.83
C ALA A 448 -14.38 -21.10 -7.66
N VAL A 449 -15.49 -20.39 -7.82
CA VAL A 449 -16.05 -19.45 -6.84
C VAL A 449 -17.55 -19.30 -7.07
N GLN A 450 -18.28 -18.95 -6.03
CA GLN A 450 -19.65 -18.50 -6.14
C GLN A 450 -19.73 -16.99 -5.91
N VAL A 451 -20.52 -16.27 -6.68
CA VAL A 451 -20.69 -14.82 -6.56
C VAL A 451 -22.18 -14.54 -6.33
N ARG A 452 -22.47 -13.83 -5.25
CA ARG A 452 -23.84 -13.38 -4.92
C ARG A 452 -23.93 -11.87 -5.10
N ASP A 453 -24.73 -11.46 -6.04
CA ASP A 453 -25.21 -10.09 -6.19
C ASP A 453 -26.54 -9.87 -5.43
N ALA A 454 -27.16 -8.71 -5.62
CA ALA A 454 -28.46 -8.39 -5.00
C ALA A 454 -29.62 -9.30 -5.47
N ARG A 455 -29.47 -10.07 -6.55
CA ARG A 455 -30.54 -10.81 -7.22
C ARG A 455 -30.36 -12.32 -7.15
N SER A 456 -29.11 -12.81 -7.24
CA SER A 456 -28.83 -14.24 -7.45
C SER A 456 -27.48 -14.67 -6.92
N VAL A 457 -27.31 -15.99 -6.81
CA VAL A 457 -26.00 -16.63 -6.61
C VAL A 457 -25.60 -17.30 -7.92
N GLN A 458 -24.44 -16.96 -8.43
CA GLN A 458 -23.87 -17.54 -9.64
C GLN A 458 -22.65 -18.36 -9.29
N VAL A 459 -22.54 -19.57 -9.86
CA VAL A 459 -21.34 -20.41 -9.76
C VAL A 459 -20.47 -20.12 -10.96
N LEU A 460 -19.28 -19.59 -10.73
CA LEU A 460 -18.32 -19.31 -11.80
C LEU A 460 -17.33 -20.49 -11.92
N PRO A 461 -17.25 -21.12 -13.09
CA PRO A 461 -16.32 -22.22 -13.33
C PRO A 461 -14.91 -21.68 -13.57
N THR A 462 -13.92 -22.58 -13.38
CA THR A 462 -12.55 -22.35 -13.85
C THR A 462 -12.52 -22.13 -15.36
N GLN A 463 -11.54 -21.37 -15.81
CA GLN A 463 -11.30 -21.14 -17.25
C GLN A 463 -9.97 -21.81 -17.65
N GLY A 464 -9.91 -22.31 -18.89
CA GLY A 464 -8.67 -22.91 -19.41
C GLY A 464 -8.60 -24.42 -19.24
N MET A 465 -7.38 -24.94 -19.11
CA MET A 465 -7.08 -26.38 -19.01
C MET A 465 -6.05 -26.63 -17.92
N VAL A 466 -6.10 -27.82 -17.29
CA VAL A 466 -5.08 -28.23 -16.33
C VAL A 466 -3.71 -28.32 -17.04
N ALA A 467 -2.78 -27.53 -16.60
CA ALA A 467 -1.41 -27.43 -17.10
C ALA A 467 -0.38 -28.04 -16.15
N PHE A 468 -0.74 -28.24 -14.87
CA PHE A 468 0.14 -28.78 -13.84
C PHE A 468 -0.64 -29.70 -12.90
N ASN A 469 -0.22 -30.97 -12.76
CA ASN A 469 -0.88 -31.96 -11.92
C ASN A 469 -0.03 -32.51 -10.76
N LYS A 470 1.28 -32.13 -10.70
CA LYS A 470 2.18 -32.58 -9.64
C LYS A 470 1.88 -31.91 -8.29
N PRO A 471 2.47 -32.38 -7.17
CA PRO A 471 2.26 -31.79 -5.85
C PRO A 471 2.42 -30.28 -5.81
N LEU A 472 1.53 -29.61 -5.07
CA LEU A 472 1.38 -28.16 -5.06
C LEU A 472 1.24 -27.62 -3.64
N ILE A 473 2.03 -26.60 -3.32
CA ILE A 473 1.83 -25.73 -2.15
C ILE A 473 1.46 -24.33 -2.60
N VAL A 474 0.56 -23.68 -1.87
CA VAL A 474 0.28 -22.25 -2.00
C VAL A 474 0.60 -21.55 -0.69
N LEU A 475 1.53 -20.59 -0.75
CA LEU A 475 1.88 -19.73 0.37
C LEU A 475 0.96 -18.51 0.42
N ILE A 476 0.38 -18.25 1.58
CA ILE A 476 -0.43 -17.05 1.86
C ILE A 476 0.01 -16.39 3.15
N ASN A 477 -0.31 -15.10 3.31
CA ASN A 477 -0.13 -14.37 4.56
C ASN A 477 -1.33 -13.43 4.83
N ARG A 478 -1.27 -12.65 5.93
CA ARG A 478 -2.32 -11.69 6.31
C ARG A 478 -2.62 -10.62 5.26
N ASN A 479 -1.72 -10.41 4.30
CA ASN A 479 -1.89 -9.47 3.18
C ASN A 479 -2.36 -10.16 1.89
N SER A 480 -2.55 -11.49 1.88
CA SER A 480 -3.16 -12.21 0.76
C SER A 480 -4.67 -11.98 0.78
N ALA A 481 -5.22 -11.29 -0.23
CA ALA A 481 -6.61 -10.85 -0.22
C ALA A 481 -7.34 -11.13 -1.54
N SER A 482 -8.69 -11.18 -1.51
CA SER A 482 -9.56 -11.14 -2.68
C SER A 482 -9.26 -12.28 -3.69
N ALA A 483 -8.74 -11.99 -4.90
CA ALA A 483 -8.40 -12.98 -5.94
C ALA A 483 -7.43 -14.06 -5.41
N SER A 484 -6.46 -13.69 -4.55
CA SER A 484 -5.58 -14.65 -3.88
C SER A 484 -6.36 -15.64 -3.01
N GLU A 485 -7.38 -15.14 -2.31
CA GLU A 485 -8.24 -15.96 -1.44
C GLU A 485 -9.16 -16.87 -2.26
N ILE A 486 -9.63 -16.40 -3.42
CA ILE A 486 -10.42 -17.23 -4.36
C ILE A 486 -9.58 -18.42 -4.82
N VAL A 487 -8.36 -18.20 -5.29
CA VAL A 487 -7.47 -19.27 -5.77
C VAL A 487 -7.08 -20.21 -4.64
N ALA A 488 -6.60 -19.68 -3.52
CA ALA A 488 -6.17 -20.50 -2.38
C ALA A 488 -7.31 -21.35 -1.84
N SER A 489 -8.51 -20.77 -1.65
CA SER A 489 -9.67 -21.49 -1.14
C SER A 489 -10.20 -22.54 -2.11
N ALA A 490 -10.24 -22.24 -3.40
CA ALA A 490 -10.68 -23.22 -4.41
C ALA A 490 -9.73 -24.42 -4.44
N LEU A 491 -8.42 -24.19 -4.49
CA LEU A 491 -7.42 -25.28 -4.51
C LEU A 491 -7.44 -26.09 -3.20
N GLN A 492 -7.71 -25.45 -2.05
CA GLN A 492 -7.89 -26.11 -0.76
C GLN A 492 -9.16 -27.00 -0.76
N ASP A 493 -10.30 -26.44 -1.19
CA ASP A 493 -11.59 -27.17 -1.20
C ASP A 493 -11.54 -28.39 -2.11
N TYR A 494 -10.83 -28.31 -3.23
CA TYR A 494 -10.57 -29.45 -4.10
C TYR A 494 -9.57 -30.47 -3.52
N GLY A 495 -8.83 -30.14 -2.46
CA GLY A 495 -7.68 -30.93 -2.01
C GLY A 495 -6.55 -30.95 -3.03
N ARG A 496 -6.47 -29.95 -3.93
CA ARG A 496 -5.46 -29.89 -4.99
C ARG A 496 -4.12 -29.35 -4.51
N ALA A 497 -4.12 -28.45 -3.53
CA ALA A 497 -2.92 -27.87 -2.94
C ALA A 497 -3.01 -27.90 -1.42
N ILE A 498 -1.83 -27.97 -0.78
CA ILE A 498 -1.68 -27.67 0.65
C ILE A 498 -1.48 -26.19 0.79
N ILE A 499 -2.29 -25.54 1.60
CA ILE A 499 -2.16 -24.11 1.89
C ILE A 499 -1.29 -23.95 3.13
N VAL A 500 -0.24 -23.15 3.02
CA VAL A 500 0.76 -22.90 4.08
C VAL A 500 0.90 -21.40 4.31
N GLY A 501 1.04 -20.96 5.53
CA GLY A 501 1.28 -19.54 5.82
C GLY A 501 0.88 -19.08 7.20
N ASP A 502 0.51 -17.79 7.32
CA ASP A 502 0.09 -17.12 8.56
C ASP A 502 -1.18 -17.75 9.15
N SER A 503 -1.63 -17.31 10.31
CA SER A 503 -2.85 -17.85 10.95
C SER A 503 -4.09 -17.85 10.06
N LYS A 504 -4.20 -16.87 9.14
CA LYS A 504 -5.25 -16.73 8.12
C LYS A 504 -4.79 -15.73 7.04
N SER A 505 -5.50 -15.68 5.91
CA SER A 505 -5.37 -14.59 4.93
C SER A 505 -6.11 -13.31 5.39
N HIS A 506 -6.22 -12.31 4.54
CA HIS A 506 -6.82 -11.01 4.85
C HIS A 506 -8.28 -11.10 5.29
N GLY A 507 -9.10 -11.84 4.57
CA GLY A 507 -10.52 -12.00 4.87
C GLY A 507 -11.46 -11.12 4.04
N LYS A 508 -11.05 -10.66 2.85
CA LYS A 508 -11.90 -9.88 1.95
C LYS A 508 -12.76 -10.81 1.10
N GLY A 509 -14.09 -10.73 1.29
CA GLY A 509 -15.08 -11.52 0.55
C GLY A 509 -15.97 -10.68 -0.36
N THR A 510 -15.65 -9.41 -0.61
CA THR A 510 -16.45 -8.49 -1.41
C THR A 510 -15.87 -8.33 -2.82
N VAL A 511 -16.76 -8.07 -3.80
CA VAL A 511 -16.42 -7.79 -5.19
C VAL A 511 -16.82 -6.36 -5.52
N GLN A 512 -15.84 -5.58 -6.00
CA GLN A 512 -16.07 -4.23 -6.45
C GLN A 512 -16.16 -4.16 -7.97
N THR A 513 -17.08 -3.33 -8.45
CA THR A 513 -17.16 -2.93 -9.84
C THR A 513 -16.74 -1.46 -9.96
N VAL A 514 -15.88 -1.17 -10.91
CA VAL A 514 -15.48 0.21 -11.23
C VAL A 514 -16.39 0.74 -12.32
N GLN A 515 -17.03 1.88 -12.05
CA GLN A 515 -17.99 2.50 -12.97
C GLN A 515 -17.67 3.98 -13.16
N GLY A 516 -17.44 4.40 -14.42
CA GLY A 516 -17.24 5.80 -14.76
C GLY A 516 -18.49 6.64 -14.46
N LEU A 517 -18.28 7.85 -13.96
CA LEU A 517 -19.36 8.81 -13.70
C LEU A 517 -19.79 9.61 -14.96
N GLY A 518 -19.36 9.17 -16.12
CA GLY A 518 -19.50 9.81 -17.42
C GLY A 518 -18.13 9.92 -18.09
N ASP A 519 -17.71 11.12 -18.53
CA ASP A 519 -16.33 11.32 -18.95
C ASP A 519 -15.40 11.21 -17.73
N THR A 520 -14.66 10.10 -17.65
CA THR A 520 -13.80 9.78 -16.50
C THR A 520 -12.64 10.76 -16.31
N LYS A 521 -12.27 11.51 -17.37
CA LYS A 521 -11.27 12.58 -17.29
C LYS A 521 -11.80 13.85 -16.60
N VAL A 522 -13.13 13.95 -16.48
CA VAL A 522 -13.82 15.11 -15.88
C VAL A 522 -14.44 14.73 -14.54
N TYR A 523 -15.09 13.57 -14.47
CA TYR A 523 -15.92 13.19 -13.34
C TYR A 523 -15.30 12.09 -12.48
N GLY A 524 -14.26 11.40 -12.98
CA GLY A 524 -13.69 10.23 -12.30
C GLY A 524 -14.59 8.99 -12.40
N ALA A 525 -14.48 8.10 -11.42
CA ALA A 525 -15.21 6.85 -11.36
C ALA A 525 -15.53 6.47 -9.91
N ASP A 526 -16.54 5.63 -9.71
CA ASP A 526 -16.80 4.97 -8.44
C ASP A 526 -16.34 3.53 -8.50
N ARG A 527 -15.73 3.06 -7.40
CA ARG A 527 -15.47 1.65 -7.12
C ARG A 527 -16.50 1.21 -6.08
N ILE A 528 -17.49 0.46 -6.50
CA ILE A 528 -18.66 0.11 -5.68
C ILE A 528 -18.69 -1.38 -5.39
N THR A 529 -18.96 -1.76 -4.15
CA THR A 529 -19.23 -3.15 -3.77
C THR A 529 -20.60 -3.58 -4.33
N THR A 530 -20.58 -4.44 -5.35
CA THR A 530 -21.78 -4.91 -6.06
C THR A 530 -22.13 -6.36 -5.76
N ALA A 531 -21.19 -7.14 -5.21
CA ALA A 531 -21.38 -8.54 -4.88
C ALA A 531 -20.47 -9.00 -3.74
N CYS A 532 -20.77 -10.19 -3.20
CA CYS A 532 -19.86 -10.96 -2.34
C CYS A 532 -19.51 -12.26 -3.04
N PHE A 533 -18.28 -12.73 -2.82
CA PHE A 533 -17.88 -14.04 -3.28
C PHE A 533 -17.84 -15.08 -2.15
N TYR A 534 -18.04 -16.33 -2.53
CA TYR A 534 -18.12 -17.47 -1.63
C TYR A 534 -17.27 -18.60 -2.18
N ARG A 535 -16.68 -19.36 -1.28
CA ARG A 535 -16.01 -20.62 -1.59
C ARG A 535 -17.01 -21.60 -2.24
N ILE A 536 -16.50 -22.57 -2.95
CA ILE A 536 -17.33 -23.63 -3.54
C ILE A 536 -18.02 -24.50 -2.47
N ASN A 537 -17.49 -24.52 -1.24
CA ASN A 537 -18.11 -25.20 -0.09
C ASN A 537 -19.25 -24.40 0.56
N GLY A 538 -19.53 -23.17 0.09
CA GLY A 538 -20.62 -22.30 0.56
C GLY A 538 -20.26 -21.24 1.58
N GLY A 539 -19.10 -21.33 2.24
CA GLY A 539 -18.58 -20.28 3.13
C GLY A 539 -18.01 -19.11 2.34
N THR A 540 -17.84 -17.96 2.98
CA THR A 540 -17.09 -16.81 2.42
C THR A 540 -15.78 -16.61 3.14
N THR A 541 -14.84 -15.92 2.51
CA THR A 541 -13.60 -15.46 3.16
C THR A 541 -13.82 -14.22 4.01
N GLN A 542 -14.96 -13.51 3.86
CA GLN A 542 -15.28 -12.27 4.56
C GLN A 542 -15.05 -12.40 6.07
N LEU A 543 -14.22 -11.54 6.65
CA LEU A 543 -13.76 -11.47 8.05
C LEU A 543 -12.91 -12.66 8.51
N ARG A 544 -13.04 -13.83 7.90
CA ARG A 544 -12.39 -15.08 8.34
C ARG A 544 -11.12 -15.43 7.59
N GLY A 545 -11.02 -15.02 6.32
CA GLY A 545 -9.93 -15.39 5.44
C GLY A 545 -9.92 -16.87 5.05
N VAL A 546 -8.85 -17.28 4.40
CA VAL A 546 -8.48 -18.67 4.17
C VAL A 546 -7.57 -19.10 5.31
N ILE A 547 -7.96 -20.13 6.04
CA ILE A 547 -7.13 -20.72 7.12
C ILE A 547 -6.22 -21.76 6.47
N PRO A 548 -4.88 -21.61 6.56
CA PRO A 548 -3.94 -22.59 6.01
C PRO A 548 -4.08 -23.97 6.64
N ASP A 549 -3.73 -25.00 5.86
CA ASP A 549 -3.64 -26.38 6.34
C ASP A 549 -2.44 -26.57 7.29
N ILE A 550 -1.37 -25.79 7.07
CA ILE A 550 -0.16 -25.73 7.91
C ILE A 550 0.15 -24.27 8.23
N ILE A 551 0.04 -23.93 9.50
CA ILE A 551 0.28 -22.57 10.00
C ILE A 551 1.74 -22.43 10.40
N LEU A 552 2.40 -21.36 9.92
CA LEU A 552 3.76 -20.98 10.28
C LEU A 552 3.75 -19.65 11.07
N PRO A 553 4.63 -19.50 12.08
CA PRO A 553 4.71 -18.24 12.83
C PRO A 553 5.03 -17.05 11.92
N SER A 554 4.28 -15.95 12.07
CA SER A 554 4.45 -14.74 11.28
C SER A 554 4.28 -13.48 12.11
N ILE A 555 5.12 -12.47 11.84
CA ILE A 555 5.00 -11.14 12.44
C ILE A 555 3.65 -10.49 12.11
N TYR A 556 3.08 -10.78 10.94
CA TYR A 556 1.79 -10.22 10.53
C TYR A 556 0.62 -10.66 11.44
N ASP A 557 0.76 -11.79 12.17
CA ASP A 557 -0.24 -12.24 13.14
C ASP A 557 -0.24 -11.41 14.44
N ALA A 558 0.81 -10.62 14.68
CA ALA A 558 0.91 -9.67 15.79
C ALA A 558 0.43 -8.26 15.41
N LEU A 559 0.14 -8.00 14.13
CA LEU A 559 -0.34 -6.72 13.62
C LEU A 559 -1.87 -6.71 13.51
N GLU A 560 -2.47 -5.53 13.67
CA GLU A 560 -3.92 -5.31 13.45
C GLU A 560 -4.21 -5.25 11.94
N LEU A 561 -4.10 -6.42 11.26
CA LEU A 561 -4.29 -6.58 9.82
C LEU A 561 -5.50 -7.46 9.52
N GLY A 562 -6.18 -7.17 8.44
CA GLY A 562 -7.29 -7.97 7.91
C GLY A 562 -8.61 -7.22 7.87
N GLU A 563 -9.56 -7.81 7.19
CA GLU A 563 -10.91 -7.27 6.98
C GLU A 563 -11.66 -7.06 8.29
N ASP A 564 -11.41 -7.93 9.28
CA ASP A 564 -12.01 -7.87 10.61
C ASP A 564 -11.55 -6.66 11.43
N GLN A 565 -10.51 -5.94 10.99
CA GLN A 565 -10.04 -4.69 11.60
C GLN A 565 -10.60 -3.43 10.93
N LEU A 566 -11.27 -3.57 9.78
CA LEU A 566 -11.78 -2.44 9.01
C LEU A 566 -13.16 -2.00 9.54
N PRO A 567 -13.33 -0.73 9.91
CA PRO A 567 -14.65 -0.19 10.27
C PRO A 567 -15.64 -0.35 9.11
N GLY A 568 -16.84 -0.79 9.40
CA GLY A 568 -17.90 -0.93 8.38
C GLY A 568 -17.75 -2.15 7.47
N ALA A 569 -16.82 -3.07 7.73
CA ALA A 569 -16.70 -4.31 6.97
C ALA A 569 -18.02 -5.10 6.97
N LEU A 570 -18.41 -5.61 5.79
CA LEU A 570 -19.65 -6.36 5.64
C LEU A 570 -19.63 -7.66 6.45
N PRO A 571 -20.76 -8.12 7.00
CA PRO A 571 -20.81 -9.31 7.86
C PRO A 571 -20.52 -10.60 7.07
N TYR A 572 -20.04 -11.61 7.80
CA TYR A 572 -19.93 -12.98 7.29
C TYR A 572 -21.32 -13.55 6.95
N THR A 573 -21.45 -14.16 5.79
CA THR A 573 -22.65 -14.85 5.34
C THR A 573 -22.29 -16.16 4.64
N GLU A 574 -23.27 -17.03 4.38
CA GLU A 574 -23.08 -18.31 3.68
C GLU A 574 -24.08 -18.45 2.53
N VAL A 575 -23.73 -19.28 1.56
CA VAL A 575 -24.60 -19.71 0.48
C VAL A 575 -24.61 -21.24 0.41
N ARG A 576 -25.51 -21.81 -0.39
CA ARG A 576 -25.55 -23.27 -0.62
C ARG A 576 -24.24 -23.70 -1.32
N PRO A 577 -23.59 -24.80 -0.86
CA PRO A 577 -22.42 -25.34 -1.54
C PRO A 577 -22.67 -25.64 -3.02
N ALA A 578 -21.70 -25.34 -3.87
CA ALA A 578 -21.70 -25.76 -5.28
C ALA A 578 -21.50 -27.29 -5.37
N SER A 579 -21.91 -27.88 -6.49
CA SER A 579 -21.62 -29.30 -6.76
C SER A 579 -20.20 -29.44 -7.31
N TYR A 580 -19.30 -30.08 -6.57
CA TYR A 580 -17.95 -30.39 -7.02
C TYR A 580 -17.44 -31.70 -6.43
N ALA A 581 -16.41 -32.28 -7.02
CA ALA A 581 -15.75 -33.47 -6.50
C ALA A 581 -14.30 -33.11 -6.13
N LYS A 582 -13.84 -33.56 -4.97
CA LYS A 582 -12.43 -33.42 -4.58
C LYS A 582 -11.53 -34.17 -5.56
N THR A 583 -10.38 -33.56 -5.91
CA THR A 583 -9.37 -34.17 -6.75
C THR A 583 -8.46 -35.13 -5.98
N SER A 584 -8.23 -34.82 -4.69
CA SER A 584 -7.53 -35.72 -3.77
C SER A 584 -7.97 -35.48 -2.31
N ASP A 585 -7.69 -36.46 -1.46
CA ASP A 585 -7.85 -36.31 -0.02
C ASP A 585 -6.48 -36.08 0.62
N LEU A 586 -6.27 -34.90 1.17
CA LEU A 586 -5.04 -34.49 1.86
C LEU A 586 -5.04 -34.87 3.35
N ALA A 587 -6.20 -35.18 3.92
CA ALA A 587 -6.36 -35.45 5.35
C ALA A 587 -5.41 -36.53 5.91
N PRO A 588 -5.07 -37.64 5.19
CA PRO A 588 -4.13 -38.65 5.68
C PRO A 588 -2.68 -38.15 5.81
N TYR A 589 -2.30 -37.13 5.06
CA TYR A 589 -0.92 -36.61 5.01
C TYR A 589 -0.69 -35.46 5.99
N LEU A 590 -1.67 -34.59 6.20
CA LEU A 590 -1.53 -33.36 6.98
C LEU A 590 -0.99 -33.59 8.41
N PRO A 591 -1.46 -34.55 9.23
CA PRO A 591 -0.93 -34.74 10.58
C PRO A 591 0.59 -35.03 10.60
N ARG A 592 1.08 -35.81 9.60
CA ARG A 592 2.50 -36.16 9.51
C ARG A 592 3.33 -34.97 9.04
N LEU A 593 2.82 -34.19 8.08
CA LEU A 593 3.47 -32.98 7.57
C LEU A 593 3.55 -31.90 8.67
N ILE A 594 2.47 -31.68 9.42
CA ILE A 594 2.45 -30.76 10.55
C ILE A 594 3.46 -31.18 11.62
N ALA A 595 3.51 -32.46 11.97
CA ALA A 595 4.45 -32.97 12.98
C ALA A 595 5.91 -32.79 12.52
N ALA A 596 6.23 -33.09 11.25
CA ALA A 596 7.55 -32.92 10.68
C ALA A 596 7.96 -31.43 10.64
N SER A 597 7.08 -30.56 10.18
CA SER A 597 7.27 -29.10 10.18
C SER A 597 7.53 -28.58 11.59
N ASN A 598 6.67 -28.87 12.54
CA ASN A 598 6.84 -28.44 13.95
C ASN A 598 8.18 -28.90 14.55
N LYS A 599 8.63 -30.10 14.20
CA LYS A 599 9.93 -30.62 14.64
C LYS A 599 11.10 -29.82 14.04
N ARG A 600 11.04 -29.44 12.77
CA ARG A 600 12.07 -28.58 12.14
C ARG A 600 12.08 -27.18 12.75
N LEU A 601 10.89 -26.56 12.89
CA LEU A 601 10.74 -25.23 13.49
C LEU A 601 11.28 -25.15 14.91
N ALA A 602 11.01 -26.18 15.75
CA ALA A 602 11.51 -26.23 17.12
C ALA A 602 13.04 -26.28 17.25
N ASN A 603 13.73 -26.72 16.17
CA ASN A 603 15.20 -26.85 16.14
C ASN A 603 15.88 -25.76 15.27
N ASP A 604 15.12 -24.84 14.72
CA ASP A 604 15.64 -23.77 13.83
C ASP A 604 15.75 -22.45 14.61
N SER A 605 16.97 -21.92 14.73
CA SER A 605 17.25 -20.70 15.48
C SER A 605 16.59 -19.45 14.85
N GLN A 606 16.41 -19.41 13.52
CA GLN A 606 15.75 -18.31 12.84
C GLN A 606 14.25 -18.28 13.17
N TYR A 607 13.62 -19.46 13.29
CA TYR A 607 12.23 -19.55 13.74
C TYR A 607 12.04 -19.19 15.21
N ALA A 608 12.98 -19.60 16.06
CA ALA A 608 12.96 -19.19 17.46
C ALA A 608 13.04 -17.66 17.60
N ALA A 609 13.91 -17.02 16.82
CA ALA A 609 14.02 -15.56 16.75
C ALA A 609 12.75 -14.91 16.20
N ALA A 610 12.19 -15.45 15.12
CA ALA A 610 10.94 -14.94 14.54
C ALA A 610 9.77 -15.06 15.55
N ALA A 611 9.67 -16.15 16.29
CA ALA A 611 8.65 -16.32 17.33
C ALA A 611 8.81 -15.31 18.48
N GLN A 612 10.04 -15.04 18.92
CA GLN A 612 10.32 -14.00 19.91
C GLN A 612 9.94 -12.60 19.40
N LEU A 613 10.24 -12.31 18.13
CA LEU A 613 9.85 -11.06 17.50
C LEU A 613 8.32 -10.89 17.45
N VAL A 614 7.59 -11.94 17.07
CA VAL A 614 6.11 -11.94 17.05
C VAL A 614 5.56 -11.61 18.43
N GLU A 615 6.10 -12.22 19.48
CA GLU A 615 5.66 -11.98 20.85
C GLU A 615 5.99 -10.57 21.33
N HIS A 616 7.19 -10.07 21.00
CA HIS A 616 7.59 -8.71 21.33
C HIS A 616 6.69 -7.67 20.62
N VAL A 617 6.44 -7.84 19.32
CA VAL A 617 5.54 -6.96 18.56
C VAL A 617 4.11 -7.01 19.13
N ARG A 618 3.64 -8.20 19.55
CA ARG A 618 2.33 -8.33 20.21
C ARG A 618 2.28 -7.54 21.51
N GLN A 619 3.29 -7.64 22.36
CA GLN A 619 3.40 -6.88 23.61
C GLN A 619 3.48 -5.40 23.35
N ALA A 620 4.34 -4.96 22.43
CA ALA A 620 4.47 -3.55 22.03
C ALA A 620 3.15 -2.99 21.47
N ASN A 621 2.40 -3.80 20.70
CA ASN A 621 1.10 -3.42 20.17
C ASN A 621 0.00 -3.37 21.23
N ALA A 622 0.09 -4.14 22.29
CA ALA A 622 -0.84 -4.08 23.40
C ALA A 622 -0.66 -2.82 24.26
N GLU A 623 0.55 -2.24 24.26
CA GLU A 623 0.85 -1.02 25.00
C GLU A 623 0.26 0.20 24.29
N GLN A 624 -0.55 0.95 25.01
CA GLN A 624 -1.20 2.17 24.49
C GLN A 624 -0.51 3.45 24.95
N THR A 625 0.33 3.36 25.99
CA THR A 625 1.04 4.50 26.59
C THR A 625 2.55 4.30 26.54
N VAL A 626 3.23 5.43 26.61
CA VAL A 626 4.71 5.45 26.71
C VAL A 626 5.12 6.45 27.79
N PRO A 627 6.19 6.14 28.58
CA PRO A 627 6.65 7.06 29.59
C PRO A 627 7.30 8.30 28.98
N LEU A 628 6.98 9.47 29.55
CA LEU A 628 7.62 10.75 29.25
C LEU A 628 8.82 11.04 30.18
N ASN A 629 9.12 10.14 31.10
CA ASN A 629 10.31 10.17 31.94
C ASN A 629 11.53 9.71 31.15
N LEU A 630 12.61 10.51 31.16
CA LEU A 630 13.81 10.24 30.37
C LEU A 630 14.46 8.88 30.68
N GLU A 631 14.64 8.55 31.97
CA GLU A 631 15.33 7.32 32.34
C GLU A 631 14.50 6.07 32.03
N LYS A 632 13.20 6.13 32.28
CA LYS A 632 12.28 5.04 31.94
C LYS A 632 12.23 4.82 30.42
N ARG A 633 12.18 5.92 29.65
CA ARG A 633 12.15 5.85 28.18
C ARG A 633 13.45 5.31 27.60
N ARG A 634 14.60 5.77 28.14
CA ARG A 634 15.93 5.29 27.74
C ARG A 634 16.11 3.79 27.98
N ALA A 635 15.71 3.31 29.17
CA ALA A 635 15.78 1.91 29.49
C ALA A 635 14.93 1.06 28.53
N ARG A 636 13.73 1.50 28.22
CA ARG A 636 12.86 0.84 27.25
C ARG A 636 13.47 0.80 25.84
N MET A 637 13.90 1.94 25.31
CA MET A 637 14.47 2.01 23.95
C MET A 637 15.75 1.20 23.80
N ARG A 638 16.56 1.08 24.86
CA ARG A 638 17.72 0.19 24.86
C ARG A 638 17.32 -1.28 24.78
N ALA A 639 16.32 -1.68 25.56
CA ALA A 639 15.81 -3.07 25.53
C ALA A 639 15.23 -3.41 24.13
N ASP A 640 14.43 -2.52 23.56
CA ASP A 640 13.89 -2.69 22.21
C ASP A 640 14.99 -2.82 21.15
N ARG A 641 16.04 -2.01 21.26
CA ARG A 641 17.17 -2.04 20.31
C ARG A 641 18.08 -3.27 20.47
N GLU A 642 18.31 -3.73 21.68
CA GLU A 642 19.03 -5.00 21.91
C GLU A 642 18.28 -6.18 21.30
N LEU A 643 16.96 -6.22 21.47
CA LEU A 643 16.13 -7.25 20.89
C LEU A 643 16.18 -7.19 19.36
N GLN A 644 16.10 -5.98 18.77
CA GLN A 644 16.18 -5.81 17.32
C GLN A 644 17.55 -6.27 16.78
N LYS A 645 18.66 -5.98 17.46
CA LYS A 645 19.99 -6.48 17.06
C LYS A 645 20.08 -7.99 17.07
N LEU A 646 19.59 -8.63 18.14
CA LEU A 646 19.55 -10.10 18.22
C LEU A 646 18.73 -10.70 17.07
N GLN A 647 17.67 -10.03 16.66
CA GLN A 647 16.84 -10.44 15.54
C GLN A 647 17.55 -10.23 14.19
N ASP A 648 18.17 -9.09 13.98
CA ASP A 648 18.94 -8.80 12.77
C ASP A 648 20.11 -9.79 12.60
N GLU A 649 20.82 -10.13 13.66
CA GLU A 649 21.89 -11.14 13.65
C GLU A 649 21.38 -12.53 13.27
N GLN A 650 20.19 -12.90 13.73
CA GLN A 650 19.60 -14.23 13.49
C GLN A 650 18.81 -14.32 12.17
N LEU A 651 18.23 -13.21 11.71
CA LEU A 651 17.45 -13.14 10.46
C LEU A 651 18.28 -12.70 9.26
N SER A 652 19.44 -12.06 9.48
CA SER A 652 20.33 -11.60 8.41
C SER A 652 21.19 -12.74 7.87
N ALA A 653 20.65 -13.53 6.97
CA ALA A 653 21.48 -14.13 5.93
C ALA A 653 21.87 -13.01 4.93
N PRO A 654 23.11 -12.96 4.41
CA PRO A 654 23.59 -11.84 3.61
C PRO A 654 22.89 -11.73 2.27
N SER A 655 21.81 -10.96 2.19
CA SER A 655 21.13 -10.68 0.93
C SER A 655 21.75 -9.48 0.22
N LYS A 656 22.87 -9.67 -0.46
CA LYS A 656 23.45 -8.68 -1.38
C LYS A 656 22.76 -8.60 -2.76
N ARG A 657 21.59 -9.24 -2.96
CA ARG A 657 20.89 -9.25 -4.25
C ARG A 657 19.41 -8.86 -4.11
N LYS A 658 19.13 -7.57 -4.04
CA LYS A 658 17.77 -7.00 -4.05
C LYS A 658 16.93 -7.27 -5.32
N LYS A 659 17.52 -7.85 -6.40
CA LYS A 659 16.87 -8.02 -7.71
C LYS A 659 16.23 -9.39 -7.98
N GLN A 660 16.32 -10.38 -7.09
CA GLN A 660 15.85 -11.76 -7.40
C GLN A 660 14.72 -12.28 -6.50
N GLY A 661 14.10 -11.47 -5.70
CA GLY A 661 13.05 -11.88 -4.74
C GLY A 661 13.63 -12.74 -3.58
N PRO A 662 12.76 -13.25 -2.66
CA PRO A 662 13.19 -14.05 -1.52
C PRO A 662 13.84 -15.37 -1.98
N THR A 663 14.98 -15.71 -1.39
CA THR A 663 15.64 -17.01 -1.63
C THR A 663 15.39 -17.96 -0.46
N ARG A 664 15.64 -19.26 -0.66
CA ARG A 664 15.52 -20.27 0.40
C ARG A 664 16.39 -19.95 1.63
N GLU A 665 17.58 -19.37 1.43
CA GLU A 665 18.49 -19.00 2.52
C GLU A 665 18.03 -17.75 3.29
N SER A 666 17.39 -16.82 2.59
CA SER A 666 16.97 -15.53 3.17
C SER A 666 15.52 -15.51 3.71
N ASP A 667 14.73 -16.54 3.41
CA ASP A 667 13.31 -16.62 3.78
C ASP A 667 13.00 -17.97 4.46
N PRO A 668 12.94 -17.99 5.79
CA PRO A 668 12.66 -19.22 6.55
C PRO A 668 11.32 -19.85 6.19
N ILE A 669 10.28 -19.04 5.93
CA ILE A 669 8.94 -19.52 5.57
C ILE A 669 8.98 -20.23 4.21
N LEU A 670 9.67 -19.63 3.24
CA LEU A 670 9.85 -20.23 1.92
C LEU A 670 10.67 -21.53 2.01
N ARG A 671 11.72 -21.54 2.85
CA ARG A 671 12.51 -22.76 3.11
C ARG A 671 11.63 -23.87 3.64
N GLU A 672 10.82 -23.60 4.67
CA GLU A 672 9.94 -24.59 5.25
C GLU A 672 8.86 -25.08 4.26
N ALA A 673 8.35 -24.20 3.40
CA ALA A 673 7.42 -24.61 2.34
C ALA A 673 8.02 -25.65 1.38
N PHE A 674 9.30 -25.49 1.01
CA PHE A 674 9.99 -26.48 0.20
C PHE A 674 10.20 -27.81 0.95
N GLU A 675 10.53 -27.78 2.24
CA GLU A 675 10.66 -28.99 3.04
C GLU A 675 9.32 -29.73 3.19
N ILE A 676 8.22 -28.99 3.44
CA ILE A 676 6.86 -29.54 3.48
C ILE A 676 6.50 -30.19 2.14
N LEU A 677 6.80 -29.52 1.00
CA LEU A 677 6.53 -30.06 -0.33
C LEU A 677 7.35 -31.34 -0.58
N SER A 678 8.60 -31.35 -0.17
CA SER A 678 9.48 -32.52 -0.28
C SER A 678 8.93 -33.71 0.52
N ASP A 679 8.57 -33.48 1.81
CA ASP A 679 7.95 -34.50 2.64
C ASP A 679 6.62 -35.02 2.06
N PHE A 680 5.82 -34.14 1.48
CA PHE A 680 4.54 -34.52 0.85
C PHE A 680 4.76 -35.42 -0.36
N ILE A 681 5.76 -35.13 -1.21
CA ILE A 681 6.12 -35.97 -2.35
C ILE A 681 6.56 -37.36 -1.88
N ASP A 682 7.41 -37.43 -0.83
CA ASP A 682 7.87 -38.70 -0.26
C ASP A 682 6.71 -39.52 0.32
N LEU A 683 5.79 -38.89 1.02
CA LEU A 683 4.62 -39.56 1.61
C LEU A 683 3.65 -40.12 0.56
N ARG A 684 3.63 -39.53 -0.65
CA ARG A 684 2.84 -40.03 -1.78
C ARG A 684 3.51 -41.13 -2.58
N GLY A 685 4.79 -41.42 -2.33
CA GLY A 685 5.56 -42.42 -3.07
C GLY A 685 6.19 -41.89 -4.37
N GLY A 686 6.31 -40.56 -4.47
CA GLY A 686 6.96 -39.86 -5.59
C GLY A 686 6.08 -38.84 -6.30
N PRO A 687 6.60 -38.07 -7.27
CA PRO A 687 5.84 -37.14 -8.09
C PRO A 687 4.94 -37.87 -9.09
N ASP A 688 3.74 -37.30 -9.35
CA ASP A 688 2.88 -37.82 -10.44
C ASP A 688 3.53 -37.61 -11.82
N GLU A 689 3.09 -38.37 -12.82
CA GLU A 689 3.56 -38.16 -14.20
C GLU A 689 3.15 -36.77 -14.72
N PRO A 690 3.99 -36.08 -15.49
CA PRO A 690 3.69 -34.77 -16.05
C PRO A 690 2.51 -34.84 -17.02
N VAL A 691 1.69 -33.79 -17.05
CA VAL A 691 0.66 -33.61 -18.07
C VAL A 691 1.36 -33.47 -19.43
N ASN A 692 0.96 -34.27 -20.42
CA ASN A 692 1.45 -34.11 -21.77
C ASN A 692 0.88 -32.81 -22.38
N THR A 693 1.64 -31.72 -22.29
CA THR A 693 1.27 -30.40 -22.81
C THR A 693 1.70 -30.19 -24.28
N ASN A 694 2.25 -31.20 -24.97
CA ASN A 694 2.77 -31.08 -26.34
C ASN A 694 1.67 -30.96 -27.42
N GLY A 695 0.39 -30.84 -27.06
CA GLY A 695 -0.72 -30.61 -27.97
C GLY A 695 -1.38 -29.27 -27.78
N ASP A 696 -1.09 -28.30 -28.66
CA ASP A 696 -1.95 -27.17 -28.99
C ASP A 696 -2.46 -26.24 -27.81
N LEU A 697 -1.75 -26.21 -26.68
CA LEU A 697 -2.12 -25.33 -25.55
C LEU A 697 -2.06 -23.86 -25.96
N SER A 698 -1.03 -23.46 -26.72
CA SER A 698 -0.87 -22.05 -27.15
C SER A 698 -2.00 -21.62 -28.09
N SER A 699 -2.43 -22.43 -29.03
CA SER A 699 -3.49 -22.09 -29.98
C SER A 699 -4.88 -22.20 -29.38
N ARG A 700 -5.10 -23.01 -28.33
CA ARG A 700 -6.40 -23.06 -27.59
C ARG A 700 -6.54 -21.95 -26.60
N LEU A 701 -5.47 -21.56 -25.92
CA LEU A 701 -5.46 -20.37 -25.08
C LEU A 701 -5.58 -19.10 -25.93
N TYR A 702 -5.00 -19.07 -27.13
CA TYR A 702 -5.21 -18.01 -28.11
C TYR A 702 -6.70 -17.82 -28.46
N ARG A 703 -7.48 -18.90 -28.58
CA ARG A 703 -8.96 -18.81 -28.76
C ARG A 703 -9.71 -18.30 -27.52
N ILE A 704 -9.19 -18.52 -26.31
CA ILE A 704 -9.80 -18.04 -25.07
C ILE A 704 -9.46 -16.56 -24.87
N PHE A 705 -8.23 -16.15 -25.18
CA PHE A 705 -7.76 -14.76 -25.04
C PHE A 705 -8.03 -13.87 -26.26
N GLY A 706 -8.21 -14.43 -27.47
CA GLY A 706 -8.39 -13.70 -28.73
C GLY A 706 -9.83 -13.49 -29.20
N ASN A 707 -10.83 -14.08 -28.57
CA ASN A 707 -12.24 -14.04 -29.00
C ASN A 707 -13.18 -13.30 -28.03
N ARG A 708 -12.72 -12.25 -27.38
CA ARG A 708 -13.62 -11.35 -26.60
C ARG A 708 -13.33 -9.89 -26.86
#